data_d549338fc10541fa345133a69aa7fee3
#
_entry.id   d549338fc10541fa345133a69aa7fee3
#
_cell.length_a   1.000
_cell.length_b   1.000
_cell.length_c   1.000
_cell.angle_alpha   90.00
_cell.angle_beta   90.00
_cell.angle_gamma   90.00
#
_symmetry.space_group_name_H-M   'P 1'
#
loop_
_entity.id
_entity.type
_entity.pdbx_description
1 polymer ?
#
loop_
_entity_poly.entity_id
_entity_poly.type
_entity_poly.pdbx_seq_one_letter_code
_entity_poly.pdbx_strand_id
1 'polypeptide(L)'
;MAQGRRRLILSGFLLAAVSLASAEQRPRVGLVLSGGGAKGVAHIPILKLLDELEFPVDCIAGTSAGAIMGGLYAAGYSGVEIERIISGLDWRDFLSDRPPRITAPFFEKRLDGRYQFEFQLRRGLPSTPRGLLAGQKFYNFFSELLFPLPGDLVFDDLPIPFRCLAVDLITGKEAVLKRGSLARALRATMAIPTVLAPVEWDDFLLVDGGLLNNLPVDEVIEMGAGIVIAVDLSGPLDRRDELGSAEKILGQALHIVGRKQNIDKLGRVDLLIEPDMKGLSSSDYFFPDKMARIKRNGEEAARNARAALLALRQKHGLSRSPRRESGGRAGGTGERVLGSVSITGSKNISPSFIARLFGLKPGDPVDADRITGRINELYALRYFENIQYELFPGDGGRVDLRLSLHELPGGNLRVGLRYDNYHKLVAAAGLYATNLPLAGLRWENEVEAAGRTRFFSKLSYPTKTLNFPVYPLVYAGYGDVPTRLYAGDGRVITTYQDRALCFGAGLGFVLKKSLNLELAYETEKMNIHPQAEFVPLESTSPLKPTLRKIEITGTLDTLDDRRSPRNGLLIQGLYEGSFESLGSEAAYELAEASGDVYKTFFGKNTLRLYGYWGTSRGNVPFYKLPNQGRPAAFVGLLYDQLRANEFKILRLDYALGLTRIVQLKLMGNVALGLKDRRPDVSYTPGALWGLGAGVAVNTGFGLLELTYALGSKGAAEPDELRGVASLEIGARF
;
A
#
# COMPACT_ATOMS: atom_id res chain seq x y z
N MET A 1 47.11 13.33 -77.87
CA MET A 1 47.45 13.47 -76.44
C MET A 1 46.27 13.62 -75.53
N ALA A 2 45.03 13.56 -76.00
CA ALA A 2 43.80 13.79 -75.14
C ALA A 2 43.11 12.52 -74.63
N GLN A 3 43.44 11.35 -75.15
CA GLN A 3 42.82 10.07 -74.74
C GLN A 3 43.50 9.37 -73.57
N GLY A 4 44.77 9.66 -73.27
CA GLY A 4 45.50 9.03 -72.15
C GLY A 4 45.16 9.62 -70.77
N ARG A 5 44.80 10.91 -70.71
CA ARG A 5 44.47 11.54 -69.42
C ARG A 5 43.11 11.17 -68.85
N ARG A 6 42.16 10.78 -69.71
CA ARG A 6 40.80 10.35 -69.22
C ARG A 6 40.78 8.96 -68.57
N ARG A 7 41.71 8.04 -69.02
CA ARG A 7 41.81 6.68 -68.43
C ARG A 7 42.48 6.68 -67.05
N LEU A 8 43.46 7.55 -66.79
CA LEU A 8 44.06 7.66 -65.44
C LEU A 8 43.18 8.27 -64.41
N ILE A 9 42.27 9.22 -64.74
CA ILE A 9 41.32 9.83 -63.81
C ILE A 9 40.20 8.87 -63.46
N LEU A 10 39.71 8.04 -64.40
CA LEU A 10 38.69 7.03 -64.10
C LEU A 10 39.23 5.88 -63.23
N SER A 11 40.50 5.44 -63.42
CA SER A 11 41.11 4.42 -62.58
C SER A 11 41.44 4.88 -61.19
N GLY A 12 41.76 6.18 -60.99
CA GLY A 12 41.91 6.78 -59.63
C GLY A 12 40.61 6.91 -58.85
N PHE A 13 39.54 7.24 -59.56
CA PHE A 13 38.20 7.28 -58.92
C PHE A 13 37.66 5.89 -58.59
N LEU A 14 37.94 4.85 -59.40
CA LEU A 14 37.49 3.49 -59.06
C LEU A 14 38.32 2.89 -57.91
N LEU A 15 39.61 3.18 -57.78
CA LEU A 15 40.40 2.77 -56.61
C LEU A 15 40.08 3.53 -55.36
N ALA A 16 39.68 4.83 -55.40
CA ALA A 16 39.21 5.60 -54.28
C ALA A 16 37.79 5.17 -53.86
N ALA A 17 36.90 4.77 -54.79
CA ALA A 17 35.57 4.26 -54.50
C ALA A 17 35.60 2.82 -53.90
N VAL A 18 36.58 2.00 -54.23
CA VAL A 18 36.76 0.67 -53.64
C VAL A 18 37.42 0.74 -52.26
N SER A 19 38.23 1.80 -51.97
CA SER A 19 38.81 2.01 -50.64
C SER A 19 37.82 2.63 -49.63
N LEU A 20 36.69 3.15 -50.09
CA LEU A 20 35.59 3.64 -49.21
C LEU A 20 34.55 2.58 -48.86
N ALA A 21 34.69 1.34 -49.40
CA ALA A 21 33.68 0.29 -49.24
C ALA A 21 34.04 -0.81 -48.23
N SER A 22 35.05 -0.61 -47.38
CA SER A 22 35.36 -1.57 -46.29
C SER A 22 35.97 -0.86 -45.09
N ALA A 23 35.28 0.10 -44.54
CA ALA A 23 35.40 0.29 -43.10
C ALA A 23 34.75 -0.96 -42.50
N GLU A 24 35.51 -1.96 -42.15
CA GLU A 24 35.05 -3.13 -41.38
C GLU A 24 34.34 -2.57 -40.15
N GLN A 25 33.00 -2.58 -40.18
CA GLN A 25 32.23 -2.13 -39.02
C GLN A 25 32.63 -3.01 -37.85
N ARG A 26 33.13 -2.41 -36.77
CA ARG A 26 33.46 -3.15 -35.57
C ARG A 26 32.28 -4.04 -35.14
N PRO A 27 32.51 -5.22 -34.61
CA PRO A 27 31.42 -6.05 -34.14
C PRO A 27 30.61 -5.30 -33.06
N ARG A 28 29.29 -5.38 -33.15
CA ARG A 28 28.37 -4.79 -32.17
C ARG A 28 28.41 -5.60 -30.87
N VAL A 29 28.35 -4.92 -29.72
CA VAL A 29 28.37 -5.52 -28.41
C VAL A 29 26.93 -5.58 -27.86
N GLY A 30 26.45 -6.79 -27.59
CA GLY A 30 25.19 -7.06 -26.91
C GLY A 30 25.40 -7.34 -25.42
N LEU A 31 24.63 -6.68 -24.57
CA LEU A 31 24.60 -6.91 -23.13
C LEU A 31 23.34 -7.67 -22.77
N VAL A 32 23.48 -8.81 -22.12
CA VAL A 32 22.36 -9.65 -21.65
C VAL A 32 22.30 -9.64 -20.12
N LEU A 33 21.14 -9.32 -19.57
CA LEU A 33 20.94 -9.24 -18.12
C LEU A 33 19.83 -10.19 -17.68
N SER A 34 20.19 -11.19 -16.86
CA SER A 34 19.23 -12.19 -16.38
C SER A 34 18.28 -11.64 -15.33
N GLY A 35 17.11 -12.28 -15.18
CA GLY A 35 16.21 -12.06 -14.07
C GLY A 35 16.79 -12.56 -12.75
N GLY A 36 16.20 -12.10 -11.62
CA GLY A 36 16.71 -12.51 -10.32
C GLY A 36 16.01 -11.85 -9.12
N GLY A 37 14.98 -11.05 -9.32
CA GLY A 37 14.31 -10.32 -8.24
C GLY A 37 15.29 -9.46 -7.45
N ALA A 38 15.38 -9.63 -6.11
CA ALA A 38 16.31 -8.89 -5.25
C ALA A 38 17.78 -9.02 -5.67
N LYS A 39 18.17 -10.18 -6.25
CA LYS A 39 19.53 -10.41 -6.78
C LYS A 39 19.89 -9.44 -7.90
N GLY A 40 18.90 -8.85 -8.58
CA GLY A 40 19.10 -7.86 -9.64
C GLY A 40 19.96 -6.66 -9.25
N VAL A 41 20.07 -6.34 -7.97
CA VAL A 41 20.99 -5.30 -7.47
C VAL A 41 22.44 -5.58 -7.83
N ALA A 42 22.83 -6.85 -8.06
CA ALA A 42 24.19 -7.21 -8.48
C ALA A 42 24.52 -6.79 -9.92
N HIS A 43 23.55 -6.46 -10.76
CA HIS A 43 23.81 -5.88 -12.08
C HIS A 43 24.41 -4.46 -11.98
N ILE A 44 24.06 -3.70 -10.94
CA ILE A 44 24.45 -2.29 -10.80
C ILE A 44 25.97 -2.08 -10.81
N PRO A 45 26.79 -2.81 -10.01
CA PRO A 45 28.24 -2.65 -10.05
C PRO A 45 28.85 -2.96 -11.44
N ILE A 46 28.23 -3.87 -12.19
CA ILE A 46 28.71 -4.21 -13.55
C ILE A 46 28.38 -3.08 -14.52
N LEU A 47 27.18 -2.49 -14.45
CA LEU A 47 26.84 -1.30 -15.25
C LEU A 47 27.77 -0.12 -14.92
N LYS A 48 28.09 0.09 -13.63
CA LYS A 48 29.07 1.12 -13.19
C LYS A 48 30.47 0.85 -13.77
N LEU A 49 30.90 -0.41 -13.83
CA LEU A 49 32.17 -0.78 -14.43
C LEU A 49 32.19 -0.50 -15.95
N LEU A 50 31.09 -0.81 -16.66
CA LEU A 50 30.95 -0.48 -18.07
C LEU A 50 31.04 1.04 -18.32
N ASP A 51 30.39 1.84 -17.48
CA ASP A 51 30.48 3.31 -17.53
C ASP A 51 31.93 3.79 -17.25
N GLU A 52 32.59 3.25 -16.21
CA GLU A 52 33.95 3.61 -15.82
C GLU A 52 34.95 3.30 -16.93
N LEU A 53 34.79 2.15 -17.59
CA LEU A 53 35.63 1.74 -18.68
C LEU A 53 35.30 2.42 -20.02
N GLU A 54 34.23 3.20 -20.08
CA GLU A 54 33.66 3.72 -21.33
C GLU A 54 33.49 2.58 -22.36
N PHE A 55 33.01 1.41 -21.86
CA PHE A 55 32.86 0.21 -22.65
C PHE A 55 31.63 0.31 -23.56
N PRO A 56 31.79 0.09 -24.89
CA PRO A 56 30.66 0.23 -25.80
C PRO A 56 29.65 -0.88 -25.59
N VAL A 57 28.38 -0.51 -25.49
CA VAL A 57 27.22 -1.40 -25.46
C VAL A 57 26.26 -0.92 -26.56
N ASP A 58 26.04 -1.74 -27.57
CA ASP A 58 25.27 -1.37 -28.77
C ASP A 58 23.83 -1.86 -28.75
N CYS A 59 23.52 -2.86 -27.92
CA CYS A 59 22.16 -3.32 -27.67
C CYS A 59 22.06 -4.05 -26.33
N ILE A 60 20.88 -4.07 -25.75
CA ILE A 60 20.62 -4.71 -24.46
C ILE A 60 19.37 -5.57 -24.56
N ALA A 61 19.42 -6.79 -24.00
CA ALA A 61 18.24 -7.59 -23.73
C ALA A 61 18.21 -8.01 -22.26
N GLY A 62 17.03 -7.99 -21.67
CA GLY A 62 16.88 -8.33 -20.26
C GLY A 62 15.56 -8.99 -19.91
N THR A 63 15.57 -9.73 -18.80
CA THR A 63 14.41 -10.38 -18.24
C THR A 63 14.22 -9.93 -16.80
N SER A 64 12.97 -9.63 -16.37
CA SER A 64 12.63 -9.33 -14.97
C SER A 64 13.54 -8.22 -14.39
N ALA A 65 14.24 -8.47 -13.28
CA ALA A 65 15.16 -7.51 -12.66
C ALA A 65 16.28 -7.04 -13.64
N GLY A 66 16.77 -7.92 -14.52
CA GLY A 66 17.74 -7.56 -15.55
C GLY A 66 17.15 -6.62 -16.59
N ALA A 67 15.89 -6.80 -16.98
CA ALA A 67 15.19 -5.87 -17.86
C ALA A 67 14.97 -4.50 -17.20
N ILE A 68 14.71 -4.44 -15.88
CA ILE A 68 14.59 -3.18 -15.15
C ILE A 68 15.92 -2.41 -15.19
N MET A 69 17.02 -3.06 -14.81
CA MET A 69 18.35 -2.43 -14.81
C MET A 69 18.80 -2.07 -16.24
N GLY A 70 18.60 -2.98 -17.19
CA GLY A 70 18.95 -2.79 -18.60
C GLY A 70 18.09 -1.72 -19.28
N GLY A 71 16.78 -1.68 -19.01
CA GLY A 71 15.87 -0.71 -19.59
C GLY A 71 16.13 0.72 -19.10
N LEU A 72 16.41 0.90 -17.80
CA LEU A 72 16.85 2.20 -17.28
C LEU A 72 18.19 2.62 -17.88
N TYR A 73 19.15 1.69 -17.98
CA TYR A 73 20.44 1.95 -18.58
C TYR A 73 20.31 2.27 -20.08
N ALA A 74 19.43 1.57 -20.80
CA ALA A 74 19.11 1.84 -22.20
C ALA A 74 18.44 3.21 -22.40
N ALA A 75 17.61 3.64 -21.45
CA ALA A 75 16.96 4.96 -21.44
C ALA A 75 17.91 6.12 -21.07
N GLY A 76 19.21 5.84 -20.80
CA GLY A 76 20.24 6.84 -20.58
C GLY A 76 20.66 7.06 -19.12
N TYR A 77 20.11 6.29 -18.17
CA TYR A 77 20.60 6.34 -16.79
C TYR A 77 21.99 5.72 -16.68
N SER A 78 22.90 6.35 -15.94
CA SER A 78 24.19 5.76 -15.58
C SER A 78 24.04 4.72 -14.47
N GLY A 79 24.99 3.78 -14.35
CA GLY A 79 25.01 2.82 -13.27
C GLY A 79 25.00 3.46 -11.86
N VAL A 80 25.60 4.66 -11.70
CA VAL A 80 25.58 5.44 -10.45
C VAL A 80 24.19 5.98 -10.15
N GLU A 81 23.47 6.47 -11.15
CA GLU A 81 22.10 6.95 -10.97
C GLU A 81 21.15 5.80 -10.60
N ILE A 82 21.27 4.66 -11.28
CA ILE A 82 20.51 3.45 -10.97
C ILE A 82 20.78 3.00 -9.53
N GLU A 83 22.04 3.01 -9.09
CA GLU A 83 22.39 2.69 -7.69
C GLU A 83 21.72 3.62 -6.70
N ARG A 84 21.75 4.93 -6.93
CA ARG A 84 21.11 5.93 -6.05
C ARG A 84 19.60 5.71 -5.98
N ILE A 85 18.95 5.49 -7.10
CA ILE A 85 17.50 5.24 -7.19
C ILE A 85 17.12 3.99 -6.40
N ILE A 86 17.77 2.86 -6.69
CA ILE A 86 17.42 1.56 -6.07
C ILE A 86 17.77 1.53 -4.58
N SER A 87 18.88 2.15 -4.17
CA SER A 87 19.28 2.23 -2.75
C SER A 87 18.39 3.16 -1.93
N GLY A 88 17.69 4.10 -2.56
CA GLY A 88 16.75 5.02 -1.91
C GLY A 88 15.37 4.41 -1.65
N LEU A 89 15.06 3.21 -2.17
CA LEU A 89 13.73 2.60 -2.03
C LEU A 89 13.52 2.02 -0.63
N ASP A 90 12.40 2.37 0.00
CA ASP A 90 11.84 1.59 1.10
C ASP A 90 11.05 0.40 0.51
N TRP A 91 11.72 -0.74 0.41
CA TRP A 91 11.14 -1.95 -0.19
C TRP A 91 9.87 -2.44 0.49
N ARG A 92 9.67 -2.18 1.79
CA ARG A 92 8.43 -2.58 2.49
C ARG A 92 7.25 -1.73 2.08
N ASP A 93 7.44 -0.42 2.02
CA ASP A 93 6.41 0.48 1.51
C ASP A 93 6.15 0.20 0.04
N PHE A 94 7.19 0.01 -0.74
CA PHE A 94 7.10 -0.26 -2.17
C PHE A 94 6.33 -1.55 -2.48
N LEU A 95 6.67 -2.65 -1.79
CA LEU A 95 6.01 -3.96 -1.90
C LEU A 95 4.67 -4.02 -1.14
N SER A 96 4.25 -2.98 -0.43
CA SER A 96 2.89 -2.90 0.12
C SER A 96 1.83 -2.65 -0.95
N ASP A 97 2.23 -2.05 -2.06
CA ASP A 97 1.39 -1.65 -3.20
C ASP A 97 0.17 -0.77 -2.80
N ARG A 98 0.28 -0.09 -1.67
CA ARG A 98 -0.78 0.79 -1.16
C ARG A 98 -0.43 2.24 -1.40
N PRO A 99 -1.38 3.06 -1.87
CA PRO A 99 -1.15 4.50 -1.96
C PRO A 99 -0.95 5.09 -0.56
N PRO A 100 -0.24 6.22 -0.42
CA PRO A 100 -0.11 6.90 0.87
C PRO A 100 -1.49 7.12 1.50
N ARG A 101 -1.67 6.75 2.78
CA ARG A 101 -2.98 6.81 3.45
C ARG A 101 -3.60 8.22 3.43
N ILE A 102 -2.77 9.26 3.40
CA ILE A 102 -3.25 10.65 3.31
C ILE A 102 -4.02 10.92 2.01
N THR A 103 -3.75 10.18 0.92
CA THR A 103 -4.47 10.33 -0.36
C THR A 103 -5.83 9.63 -0.36
N ALA A 104 -6.04 8.67 0.55
CA ALA A 104 -7.27 7.92 0.63
C ALA A 104 -8.44 8.79 1.09
N PRO A 105 -9.66 8.60 0.53
CA PRO A 105 -10.85 9.26 1.02
C PRO A 105 -11.21 8.78 2.45
N PHE A 106 -11.91 9.61 3.20
CA PHE A 106 -12.28 9.34 4.59
C PHE A 106 -12.90 7.95 4.80
N PHE A 107 -13.79 7.54 3.91
CA PHE A 107 -14.50 6.25 4.01
C PHE A 107 -13.55 5.04 3.91
N GLU A 108 -12.52 5.12 3.07
CA GLU A 108 -11.51 4.05 2.98
C GLU A 108 -10.55 4.08 4.18
N LYS A 109 -10.17 5.29 4.66
CA LYS A 109 -9.38 5.45 5.89
C LYS A 109 -10.06 4.82 7.09
N ARG A 110 -11.39 4.92 7.20
CA ARG A 110 -12.18 4.35 8.29
C ARG A 110 -12.09 2.83 8.33
N LEU A 111 -12.01 2.19 7.16
CA LEU A 111 -11.95 0.73 7.02
C LEU A 111 -10.52 0.17 7.08
N ASP A 112 -9.52 1.03 6.93
CA ASP A 112 -8.11 0.62 6.97
C ASP A 112 -7.76 0.03 8.35
N GLY A 113 -7.18 -1.17 8.34
CA GLY A 113 -6.78 -1.88 9.56
C GLY A 113 -7.91 -2.51 10.38
N ARG A 114 -9.17 -2.37 9.99
CA ARG A 114 -10.32 -3.00 10.68
C ARG A 114 -10.46 -4.49 10.41
N TYR A 115 -9.97 -4.97 9.26
CA TYR A 115 -10.09 -6.35 8.82
C TYR A 115 -8.72 -6.90 8.40
N GLN A 116 -8.52 -8.21 8.55
CA GLN A 116 -7.29 -8.87 8.12
C GLN A 116 -7.34 -9.28 6.64
N PHE A 117 -8.51 -9.73 6.19
CA PHE A 117 -8.69 -10.29 4.85
C PHE A 117 -9.73 -9.49 4.06
N GLU A 118 -9.46 -9.31 2.77
CA GLU A 118 -10.36 -8.66 1.82
C GLU A 118 -10.45 -9.52 0.56
N PHE A 119 -11.68 -9.84 0.13
CA PHE A 119 -11.99 -10.62 -1.05
C PHE A 119 -12.89 -9.80 -1.96
N GLN A 120 -12.56 -9.74 -3.23
CA GLN A 120 -13.44 -9.14 -4.23
C GLN A 120 -14.61 -10.07 -4.54
N LEU A 121 -15.79 -9.51 -4.75
CA LEU A 121 -16.97 -10.30 -5.13
C LEU A 121 -17.14 -10.30 -6.64
N ARG A 122 -16.81 -11.41 -7.30
CA ARG A 122 -17.08 -11.61 -8.72
C ARG A 122 -18.34 -12.46 -8.88
N ARG A 123 -19.36 -11.91 -9.53
CA ARG A 123 -20.69 -12.56 -9.68
C ARG A 123 -21.30 -12.97 -8.33
N GLY A 124 -21.07 -12.16 -7.28
CA GLY A 124 -21.59 -12.41 -5.94
C GLY A 124 -20.78 -13.41 -5.09
N LEU A 125 -19.75 -14.03 -5.63
CA LEU A 125 -18.91 -14.99 -4.90
C LEU A 125 -17.53 -14.37 -4.59
N PRO A 126 -16.96 -14.68 -3.40
CA PRO A 126 -15.61 -14.29 -3.07
C PRO A 126 -14.60 -14.85 -4.08
N SER A 127 -13.75 -13.99 -4.61
CA SER A 127 -12.68 -14.36 -5.54
C SER A 127 -11.34 -13.92 -5.01
N THR A 128 -10.32 -14.74 -5.22
CA THR A 128 -8.94 -14.38 -4.97
C THR A 128 -8.45 -13.36 -6.01
N PRO A 129 -7.59 -12.40 -5.65
CA PRO A 129 -6.97 -11.51 -6.61
C PRO A 129 -6.09 -12.28 -7.59
N ARG A 130 -5.84 -11.73 -8.78
CA ARG A 130 -4.95 -12.32 -9.80
C ARG A 130 -3.47 -12.37 -9.37
N GLY A 131 -3.09 -11.61 -8.35
CA GLY A 131 -1.79 -11.57 -7.70
C GLY A 131 -1.93 -10.96 -6.31
N LEU A 132 -0.99 -11.22 -5.43
CA LEU A 132 -0.95 -10.62 -4.08
C LEU A 132 -0.82 -9.10 -4.14
N LEU A 133 -0.13 -8.58 -5.17
CA LEU A 133 0.09 -7.18 -5.46
C LEU A 133 -0.46 -6.85 -6.86
N ALA A 134 -1.19 -5.77 -7.00
CA ALA A 134 -1.62 -5.27 -8.31
C ALA A 134 -0.44 -4.69 -9.11
N GLY A 135 0.60 -4.20 -8.43
CA GLY A 135 1.81 -3.64 -9.01
C GLY A 135 1.67 -2.18 -9.42
N GLN A 136 0.72 -1.45 -8.84
CA GLN A 136 0.49 -0.04 -9.14
C GLN A 136 1.68 0.84 -8.77
N LYS A 137 2.30 0.61 -7.60
CA LYS A 137 3.50 1.36 -7.20
C LYS A 137 4.68 1.15 -8.13
N PHE A 138 4.87 -0.07 -8.63
CA PHE A 138 5.90 -0.37 -9.62
C PHE A 138 5.64 0.38 -10.94
N TYR A 139 4.40 0.33 -11.40
CA TYR A 139 4.04 1.04 -12.63
C TYR A 139 4.24 2.55 -12.50
N ASN A 140 3.77 3.16 -11.41
CA ASN A 140 3.97 4.59 -11.13
C ASN A 140 5.45 4.95 -11.09
N PHE A 141 6.26 4.17 -10.38
CA PHE A 141 7.70 4.36 -10.27
C PHE A 141 8.42 4.34 -11.62
N PHE A 142 8.13 3.35 -12.46
CA PHE A 142 8.73 3.32 -13.80
C PHE A 142 8.22 4.47 -14.67
N SER A 143 6.96 4.83 -14.56
CA SER A 143 6.39 5.96 -15.30
C SER A 143 6.99 7.30 -14.89
N GLU A 144 7.30 7.49 -13.61
CA GLU A 144 8.02 8.68 -13.09
C GLU A 144 9.46 8.74 -13.62
N LEU A 145 10.18 7.63 -13.55
CA LEU A 145 11.57 7.56 -14.04
C LEU A 145 11.68 7.77 -15.54
N LEU A 146 10.71 7.27 -16.29
CA LEU A 146 10.72 7.28 -17.76
C LEU A 146 9.89 8.42 -18.36
N PHE A 147 9.40 9.32 -17.54
CA PHE A 147 8.70 10.53 -18.01
C PHE A 147 9.65 11.45 -18.79
N PRO A 148 9.25 12.04 -19.89
CA PRO A 148 7.99 11.93 -20.62
C PRO A 148 8.10 11.03 -21.88
N LEU A 149 8.68 9.84 -21.78
CA LEU A 149 8.75 8.94 -22.94
C LEU A 149 7.34 8.59 -23.45
N PRO A 150 7.16 8.52 -24.79
CA PRO A 150 5.85 8.25 -25.38
C PRO A 150 5.41 6.80 -25.15
N GLY A 151 4.07 6.61 -25.12
CA GLY A 151 3.46 5.30 -24.94
C GLY A 151 3.58 4.34 -26.13
N ASP A 152 4.00 4.85 -27.29
CA ASP A 152 4.24 4.12 -28.53
C ASP A 152 5.71 4.07 -28.96
N LEU A 153 6.63 4.29 -28.00
CA LEU A 153 8.06 4.29 -28.22
C LEU A 153 8.54 3.00 -28.90
N VAL A 154 9.35 3.14 -29.95
CA VAL A 154 10.12 2.02 -30.49
C VAL A 154 11.42 1.91 -29.66
N PHE A 155 11.67 0.75 -29.05
CA PHE A 155 12.79 0.63 -28.12
C PHE A 155 14.15 0.61 -28.80
N ASP A 156 14.18 0.52 -30.13
CA ASP A 156 15.40 0.73 -30.92
C ASP A 156 15.80 2.22 -30.99
N ASP A 157 14.87 3.14 -30.74
CA ASP A 157 15.12 4.58 -30.71
C ASP A 157 15.64 5.08 -29.34
N LEU A 158 15.77 4.20 -28.36
CA LEU A 158 16.43 4.52 -27.10
C LEU A 158 17.93 4.77 -27.33
N PRO A 159 18.61 5.51 -26.45
CA PRO A 159 20.06 5.72 -26.50
C PRO A 159 20.88 4.44 -26.69
N ILE A 160 20.37 3.31 -26.16
CA ILE A 160 20.80 1.97 -26.55
C ILE A 160 19.56 1.16 -26.91
N PRO A 161 19.49 0.54 -28.12
CA PRO A 161 18.43 -0.38 -28.50
C PRO A 161 18.17 -1.46 -27.45
N PHE A 162 16.88 -1.72 -27.15
CA PHE A 162 16.50 -2.56 -26.02
C PHE A 162 15.43 -3.60 -26.36
N ARG A 163 15.53 -4.77 -25.73
CA ARG A 163 14.48 -5.82 -25.73
C ARG A 163 14.17 -6.23 -24.31
N CYS A 164 12.88 -6.42 -24.05
CA CYS A 164 12.34 -6.80 -22.75
C CYS A 164 11.52 -8.09 -22.91
N LEU A 165 11.83 -9.12 -22.11
CA LEU A 165 11.18 -10.42 -22.21
C LEU A 165 10.01 -10.57 -21.23
N ALA A 166 8.90 -11.08 -21.73
CA ALA A 166 7.75 -11.51 -20.97
C ALA A 166 7.23 -12.87 -21.49
N VAL A 167 6.26 -13.45 -20.83
CA VAL A 167 5.58 -14.67 -21.28
C VAL A 167 4.09 -14.39 -21.35
N ASP A 168 3.47 -14.76 -22.46
CA ASP A 168 2.04 -14.71 -22.63
C ASP A 168 1.37 -15.98 -22.05
N LEU A 169 0.55 -15.80 -21.02
CA LEU A 169 -0.18 -16.91 -20.38
C LEU A 169 -1.25 -17.53 -21.26
N ILE A 170 -1.72 -16.84 -22.31
CA ILE A 170 -2.78 -17.34 -23.19
C ILE A 170 -2.20 -18.34 -24.20
N THR A 171 -1.05 -18.00 -24.78
CA THR A 171 -0.43 -18.83 -25.81
C THR A 171 0.69 -19.72 -25.26
N GLY A 172 1.18 -19.44 -24.06
CA GLY A 172 2.34 -20.12 -23.46
C GLY A 172 3.66 -19.83 -24.19
N LYS A 173 3.77 -18.72 -24.93
CA LYS A 173 4.95 -18.35 -25.71
C LYS A 173 5.67 -17.14 -25.10
N GLU A 174 6.95 -17.01 -25.46
CA GLU A 174 7.73 -15.80 -25.19
C GLU A 174 7.11 -14.61 -25.93
N ALA A 175 7.09 -13.46 -25.25
CA ALA A 175 6.69 -12.18 -25.79
C ALA A 175 7.88 -11.21 -25.69
N VAL A 176 8.47 -10.91 -26.85
CA VAL A 176 9.58 -9.95 -26.96
C VAL A 176 8.99 -8.56 -27.11
N LEU A 177 9.09 -7.75 -26.05
CA LEU A 177 8.61 -6.38 -26.02
C LEU A 177 9.68 -5.45 -26.59
N LYS A 178 9.39 -4.84 -27.74
CA LYS A 178 10.30 -3.98 -28.50
C LYS A 178 9.73 -2.63 -28.90
N ARG A 179 8.47 -2.37 -28.49
CA ARG A 179 7.75 -1.12 -28.73
C ARG A 179 6.61 -0.95 -27.72
N GLY A 180 6.13 0.26 -27.55
CA GLY A 180 5.04 0.60 -26.63
C GLY A 180 5.56 1.38 -25.42
N SER A 181 4.79 1.41 -24.34
CA SER A 181 5.22 2.03 -23.09
C SER A 181 6.35 1.24 -22.42
N LEU A 182 7.54 1.82 -22.30
CA LEU A 182 8.65 1.16 -21.61
C LEU A 182 8.33 0.88 -20.14
N ALA A 183 7.65 1.78 -19.47
CA ALA A 183 7.20 1.58 -18.08
C ALA A 183 6.28 0.35 -17.94
N ARG A 184 5.36 0.18 -18.89
CA ARG A 184 4.46 -0.97 -18.94
C ARG A 184 5.20 -2.27 -19.27
N ALA A 185 6.22 -2.22 -20.16
CA ALA A 185 7.07 -3.34 -20.47
C ALA A 185 7.90 -3.81 -19.26
N LEU A 186 8.52 -2.86 -18.52
CA LEU A 186 9.25 -3.19 -17.28
C LEU A 186 8.33 -3.76 -16.20
N ARG A 187 7.06 -3.29 -16.12
CA ARG A 187 6.06 -3.87 -15.21
C ARG A 187 5.63 -5.28 -15.64
N ALA A 188 5.54 -5.55 -16.95
CA ALA A 188 5.15 -6.86 -17.48
C ALA A 188 6.23 -7.91 -17.23
N THR A 189 7.48 -7.61 -17.57
CA THR A 189 8.60 -8.56 -17.43
C THR A 189 8.87 -9.02 -15.99
N MET A 190 8.44 -8.24 -14.98
CA MET A 190 8.61 -8.59 -13.56
C MET A 190 7.36 -9.19 -12.92
N ALA A 191 6.31 -9.46 -13.68
CA ALA A 191 5.03 -9.96 -13.17
C ALA A 191 5.13 -11.44 -12.75
N ILE A 192 5.85 -11.73 -11.67
CA ILE A 192 6.00 -13.09 -11.13
C ILE A 192 4.60 -13.64 -10.80
N PRO A 193 4.18 -14.78 -11.39
CA PRO A 193 2.87 -15.37 -11.13
C PRO A 193 2.57 -15.52 -9.63
N THR A 194 1.34 -15.30 -9.23
CA THR A 194 0.83 -15.26 -7.86
C THR A 194 1.31 -14.09 -7.00
N VAL A 195 2.52 -13.57 -7.20
CA VAL A 195 3.06 -12.43 -6.45
C VAL A 195 2.54 -11.12 -7.03
N LEU A 196 2.70 -10.92 -8.33
CA LEU A 196 2.24 -9.73 -9.04
C LEU A 196 1.14 -10.10 -10.04
N ALA A 197 0.12 -9.24 -10.14
CA ALA A 197 -0.93 -9.41 -11.14
C ALA A 197 -0.33 -9.38 -12.56
N PRO A 198 -0.80 -10.25 -13.47
CA PRO A 198 -0.41 -10.20 -14.88
C PRO A 198 -0.73 -8.84 -15.51
N VAL A 199 0.00 -8.49 -16.56
CA VAL A 199 -0.22 -7.25 -17.32
C VAL A 199 -0.97 -7.58 -18.60
N GLU A 200 -2.13 -6.96 -18.79
CA GLU A 200 -2.84 -7.01 -20.06
C GLU A 200 -2.08 -6.15 -21.08
N TRP A 201 -1.78 -6.68 -22.25
CA TRP A 201 -1.06 -6.00 -23.32
C TRP A 201 -1.68 -6.40 -24.66
N ASP A 202 -2.54 -5.54 -25.19
CA ASP A 202 -3.40 -5.85 -26.33
C ASP A 202 -4.16 -7.17 -26.09
N ASP A 203 -3.95 -8.21 -26.92
CA ASP A 203 -4.57 -9.54 -26.75
C ASP A 203 -3.75 -10.47 -25.85
N PHE A 204 -2.61 -10.05 -25.32
CA PHE A 204 -1.74 -10.86 -24.47
C PHE A 204 -2.02 -10.63 -22.97
N LEU A 205 -1.81 -11.66 -22.18
CA LEU A 205 -1.78 -11.62 -20.73
C LEU A 205 -0.37 -11.95 -20.24
N LEU A 206 0.42 -10.90 -19.97
CA LEU A 206 1.86 -11.03 -19.77
C LEU A 206 2.24 -11.27 -18.32
N VAL A 207 3.20 -12.18 -18.13
CA VAL A 207 3.87 -12.46 -16.86
C VAL A 207 5.39 -12.43 -17.04
N ASP A 208 6.14 -12.63 -15.94
CA ASP A 208 7.61 -12.60 -15.91
C ASP A 208 8.23 -13.51 -16.97
N GLY A 209 9.16 -12.92 -17.75
CA GLY A 209 9.86 -13.62 -18.81
C GLY A 209 10.75 -14.77 -18.34
N GLY A 210 11.17 -14.75 -17.06
CA GLY A 210 12.00 -15.80 -16.46
C GLY A 210 11.36 -17.20 -16.41
N LEU A 211 10.07 -17.30 -16.71
CA LEU A 211 9.39 -18.59 -16.90
C LEU A 211 9.91 -19.38 -18.12
N LEU A 212 10.23 -18.70 -19.22
CA LEU A 212 10.67 -19.33 -20.47
C LEU A 212 12.06 -18.88 -20.91
N ASN A 213 12.50 -17.65 -20.64
CA ASN A 213 13.76 -17.11 -21.09
C ASN A 213 14.36 -16.15 -20.05
N ASN A 214 15.09 -16.72 -19.09
CA ASN A 214 15.69 -15.90 -18.04
C ASN A 214 16.99 -15.19 -18.47
N LEU A 215 17.67 -15.68 -19.52
CA LEU A 215 18.90 -15.09 -20.06
C LEU A 215 18.74 -14.94 -21.59
N PRO A 216 18.25 -13.79 -22.09
CA PRO A 216 17.83 -13.61 -23.47
C PRO A 216 19.00 -13.35 -24.45
N VAL A 217 19.89 -14.32 -24.58
CA VAL A 217 21.07 -14.26 -25.47
C VAL A 217 20.65 -14.17 -26.95
N ASP A 218 19.63 -14.90 -27.33
CA ASP A 218 19.11 -14.93 -28.70
C ASP A 218 18.73 -13.53 -29.19
N GLU A 219 18.11 -12.73 -28.29
CA GLU A 219 17.61 -11.41 -28.62
C GLU A 219 18.72 -10.42 -29.03
N VAL A 220 19.84 -10.39 -28.30
CA VAL A 220 20.97 -9.50 -28.70
C VAL A 220 21.63 -9.96 -29.97
N ILE A 221 21.66 -11.28 -30.25
CA ILE A 221 22.17 -11.82 -31.52
C ILE A 221 21.23 -11.40 -32.67
N GLU A 222 19.93 -11.49 -32.50
CA GLU A 222 18.94 -10.99 -33.47
C GLU A 222 19.01 -9.49 -33.68
N MET A 223 19.43 -8.72 -32.67
CA MET A 223 19.74 -7.30 -32.79
C MET A 223 21.07 -7.02 -33.48
N GLY A 224 21.82 -8.05 -33.91
CA GLY A 224 23.06 -7.95 -34.66
C GLY A 224 24.31 -7.87 -33.78
N ALA A 225 24.29 -8.32 -32.54
CA ALA A 225 25.48 -8.43 -31.71
C ALA A 225 26.44 -9.50 -32.27
N GLY A 226 27.69 -9.11 -32.51
CA GLY A 226 28.79 -10.00 -32.84
C GLY A 226 29.67 -10.35 -31.62
N ILE A 227 29.46 -9.68 -30.51
CA ILE A 227 30.08 -9.95 -29.21
C ILE A 227 28.95 -9.93 -28.15
N VAL A 228 28.82 -11.00 -27.35
CA VAL A 228 27.81 -11.15 -26.35
C VAL A 228 28.42 -11.18 -24.95
N ILE A 229 28.04 -10.21 -24.11
CA ILE A 229 28.39 -10.16 -22.71
C ILE A 229 27.12 -10.49 -21.93
N ALA A 230 27.13 -11.55 -21.10
CA ALA A 230 25.99 -11.96 -20.30
C ALA A 230 26.29 -11.87 -18.80
N VAL A 231 25.32 -11.37 -18.03
CA VAL A 231 25.35 -11.36 -16.57
C VAL A 231 24.26 -12.30 -16.07
N ASP A 232 24.65 -13.44 -15.50
CA ASP A 232 23.73 -14.45 -14.99
C ASP A 232 23.70 -14.46 -13.46
N LEU A 233 22.50 -14.24 -12.88
CA LEU A 233 22.23 -14.26 -11.44
C LEU A 233 21.57 -15.57 -10.98
N SER A 234 21.50 -16.60 -11.82
CA SER A 234 20.79 -17.85 -11.52
C SER A 234 21.34 -18.53 -10.28
N GLY A 235 22.65 -18.69 -10.17
CA GLY A 235 23.28 -19.39 -9.05
C GLY A 235 22.95 -20.89 -8.97
N PRO A 236 23.44 -21.60 -7.95
CA PRO A 236 23.09 -22.99 -7.71
C PRO A 236 21.65 -23.14 -7.18
N LEU A 237 21.09 -24.34 -7.33
CA LEU A 237 19.80 -24.68 -6.70
C LEU A 237 19.92 -24.70 -5.17
N ASP A 238 18.86 -24.25 -4.50
CA ASP A 238 18.77 -24.28 -3.05
C ASP A 238 18.81 -25.73 -2.52
N ARG A 239 19.37 -25.93 -1.35
CA ARG A 239 19.45 -27.23 -0.68
C ARG A 239 18.13 -27.57 -0.02
N ARG A 240 17.95 -28.87 0.32
CA ARG A 240 16.72 -29.38 0.95
C ARG A 240 16.35 -28.62 2.24
N ASP A 241 17.35 -28.29 3.05
CA ASP A 241 17.19 -27.54 4.31
C ASP A 241 16.80 -26.07 4.11
N GLU A 242 17.01 -25.53 2.93
CA GLU A 242 16.66 -24.16 2.57
C GLU A 242 15.22 -24.04 1.99
N LEU A 243 14.60 -25.15 1.58
CA LEU A 243 13.25 -25.21 0.97
C LEU A 243 12.12 -25.32 2.01
N GLY A 244 12.20 -24.55 3.09
CA GLY A 244 11.26 -24.60 4.22
C GLY A 244 9.94 -23.83 4.05
N SER A 245 9.65 -23.22 2.88
CA SER A 245 8.40 -22.48 2.66
C SER A 245 7.86 -22.68 1.24
N ALA A 246 6.53 -22.51 1.07
CA ALA A 246 5.88 -22.61 -0.25
C ALA A 246 6.45 -21.62 -1.27
N GLU A 247 6.84 -20.41 -0.83
CA GLU A 247 7.50 -19.40 -1.64
C GLU A 247 8.85 -19.88 -2.17
N LYS A 248 9.68 -20.46 -1.32
CA LYS A 248 10.99 -21.01 -1.72
C LYS A 248 10.85 -22.20 -2.67
N ILE A 249 9.86 -23.08 -2.42
CA ILE A 249 9.57 -24.21 -3.31
C ILE A 249 9.13 -23.71 -4.69
N LEU A 250 8.24 -22.71 -4.74
CA LEU A 250 7.81 -22.09 -6.00
C LEU A 250 8.99 -21.41 -6.71
N GLY A 251 9.79 -20.64 -5.98
CA GLY A 251 11.00 -19.99 -6.51
C GLY A 251 11.98 -20.99 -7.10
N GLN A 252 12.24 -22.11 -6.41
CA GLN A 252 13.08 -23.20 -6.90
C GLN A 252 12.51 -23.86 -8.16
N ALA A 253 11.21 -24.11 -8.20
CA ALA A 253 10.56 -24.70 -9.38
C ALA A 253 10.72 -23.81 -10.62
N LEU A 254 10.49 -22.50 -10.47
CA LEU A 254 10.70 -21.52 -11.54
C LEU A 254 12.17 -21.43 -11.95
N HIS A 255 13.10 -21.48 -10.98
CA HIS A 255 14.54 -21.49 -11.23
C HIS A 255 15.00 -22.71 -12.03
N ILE A 256 14.46 -23.91 -11.73
CA ILE A 256 14.77 -25.13 -12.48
C ILE A 256 14.40 -24.98 -13.96
N VAL A 257 13.20 -24.45 -14.23
CA VAL A 257 12.72 -24.24 -15.61
C VAL A 257 13.64 -23.27 -16.37
N GLY A 258 13.90 -22.08 -15.79
CA GLY A 258 14.76 -21.08 -16.42
C GLY A 258 16.21 -21.54 -16.64
N ARG A 259 16.79 -22.26 -15.65
CA ARG A 259 18.17 -22.75 -15.74
C ARG A 259 18.37 -23.75 -16.87
N LYS A 260 17.45 -24.69 -17.06
CA LYS A 260 17.55 -25.68 -18.14
C LYS A 260 17.64 -25.02 -19.53
N GLN A 261 16.94 -23.93 -19.73
CA GLN A 261 16.92 -23.20 -21.00
C GLN A 261 18.19 -22.33 -21.20
N ASN A 262 18.79 -21.83 -20.11
CA ASN A 262 19.99 -20.99 -20.18
C ASN A 262 21.22 -21.81 -20.64
N ILE A 263 21.36 -23.09 -20.24
CA ILE A 263 22.56 -23.90 -20.49
C ILE A 263 22.89 -23.96 -21.98
N ASP A 264 21.89 -24.16 -22.83
CA ASP A 264 22.11 -24.27 -24.30
C ASP A 264 22.54 -22.95 -24.93
N LYS A 265 22.34 -21.82 -24.25
CA LYS A 265 22.65 -20.48 -24.74
C LYS A 265 24.06 -20.01 -24.36
N LEU A 266 24.63 -20.56 -23.28
CA LEU A 266 25.95 -20.14 -22.76
C LEU A 266 27.07 -20.35 -23.74
N GLY A 267 26.98 -21.33 -24.67
CA GLY A 267 27.96 -21.58 -25.72
C GLY A 267 28.11 -20.44 -26.76
N ARG A 268 27.20 -19.46 -26.74
CA ARG A 268 27.19 -18.28 -27.64
C ARG A 268 27.53 -16.98 -26.92
N VAL A 269 28.01 -17.06 -25.68
CA VAL A 269 28.39 -15.92 -24.84
C VAL A 269 29.93 -15.78 -24.90
N ASP A 270 30.45 -14.62 -25.31
CA ASP A 270 31.88 -14.33 -25.32
C ASP A 270 32.46 -14.02 -23.96
N LEU A 271 31.64 -13.39 -23.07
CA LEU A 271 31.99 -13.12 -21.67
C LEU A 271 30.80 -13.32 -20.77
N LEU A 272 30.90 -14.35 -19.94
CA LEU A 272 29.92 -14.62 -18.88
C LEU A 272 30.41 -14.03 -17.56
N ILE A 273 29.55 -13.26 -16.88
CA ILE A 273 29.79 -12.67 -15.56
C ILE A 273 28.75 -13.28 -14.59
N GLU A 274 29.23 -14.03 -13.61
CA GLU A 274 28.39 -14.74 -12.63
C GLU A 274 28.71 -14.27 -11.20
N PRO A 275 27.97 -13.30 -10.65
CA PRO A 275 28.08 -12.96 -9.24
C PRO A 275 27.66 -14.15 -8.36
N ASP A 276 28.36 -14.41 -7.25
CA ASP A 276 28.01 -15.54 -6.34
C ASP A 276 26.66 -15.27 -5.65
N MET A 277 25.64 -16.03 -6.03
CA MET A 277 24.27 -15.93 -5.49
C MET A 277 23.93 -17.06 -4.51
N LYS A 278 24.92 -17.84 -4.04
CA LYS A 278 24.70 -18.96 -3.12
C LYS A 278 24.06 -18.49 -1.80
N GLY A 279 22.93 -19.11 -1.43
CA GLY A 279 22.16 -18.78 -0.23
C GLY A 279 21.48 -17.42 -0.26
N LEU A 280 21.27 -16.84 -1.45
CA LEU A 280 20.54 -15.60 -1.70
C LEU A 280 19.28 -15.87 -2.53
N SER A 281 18.15 -15.27 -2.13
CA SER A 281 16.83 -15.47 -2.76
C SER A 281 16.39 -14.23 -3.55
N SER A 282 15.52 -14.47 -4.54
CA SER A 282 14.82 -13.40 -5.27
C SER A 282 13.92 -12.53 -4.38
N SER A 283 13.54 -13.01 -3.19
CA SER A 283 12.69 -12.31 -2.20
C SER A 283 13.47 -11.60 -1.09
N ASP A 284 14.79 -11.56 -1.12
CA ASP A 284 15.63 -11.02 -0.04
C ASP A 284 15.56 -9.49 0.15
N TYR A 285 14.62 -8.80 -0.49
CA TYR A 285 14.38 -7.34 -0.34
C TYR A 285 14.20 -6.87 1.11
N PHE A 286 13.69 -7.73 2.00
CA PHE A 286 13.38 -7.39 3.39
C PHE A 286 14.55 -7.58 4.35
N PHE A 287 15.69 -8.09 3.87
CA PHE A 287 16.87 -8.42 4.66
C PHE A 287 18.06 -7.54 4.27
N PRO A 288 18.31 -6.42 5.00
CA PRO A 288 19.36 -5.46 4.64
C PRO A 288 20.76 -6.10 4.51
N ASP A 289 21.09 -7.07 5.37
CA ASP A 289 22.38 -7.76 5.34
C ASP A 289 22.54 -8.59 4.06
N LYS A 290 21.47 -9.26 3.62
CA LYS A 290 21.46 -10.02 2.37
C LYS A 290 21.52 -9.09 1.15
N MET A 291 20.78 -7.98 1.15
CA MET A 291 20.86 -6.97 0.11
C MET A 291 22.28 -6.38 0.00
N ALA A 292 22.91 -6.08 1.12
CA ALA A 292 24.32 -5.64 1.13
C ALA A 292 25.26 -6.73 0.62
N ARG A 293 25.01 -8.01 0.91
CA ARG A 293 25.79 -9.14 0.38
C ARG A 293 25.62 -9.29 -1.13
N ILE A 294 24.38 -9.20 -1.65
CA ILE A 294 24.11 -9.22 -3.11
C ILE A 294 24.93 -8.14 -3.81
N LYS A 295 24.92 -6.93 -3.28
CA LYS A 295 25.68 -5.81 -3.84
C LYS A 295 27.20 -6.09 -3.83
N ARG A 296 27.77 -6.54 -2.70
CA ARG A 296 29.20 -6.88 -2.59
C ARG A 296 29.61 -7.96 -3.58
N ASN A 297 28.77 -9.00 -3.75
CA ASN A 297 29.06 -10.08 -4.71
C ASN A 297 29.03 -9.56 -6.16
N GLY A 298 28.13 -8.62 -6.47
CA GLY A 298 28.15 -7.89 -7.75
C GLY A 298 29.42 -7.05 -7.95
N GLU A 299 29.89 -6.35 -6.90
CA GLU A 299 31.14 -5.58 -6.91
C GLU A 299 32.36 -6.48 -7.12
N GLU A 300 32.39 -7.66 -6.53
CA GLU A 300 33.44 -8.64 -6.72
C GLU A 300 33.44 -9.18 -8.15
N ALA A 301 32.29 -9.57 -8.68
CA ALA A 301 32.13 -10.02 -10.05
C ALA A 301 32.57 -8.94 -11.06
N ALA A 302 32.22 -7.68 -10.81
CA ALA A 302 32.66 -6.55 -11.62
C ALA A 302 34.20 -6.39 -11.60
N ARG A 303 34.83 -6.47 -10.42
CA ARG A 303 36.29 -6.43 -10.31
C ARG A 303 36.96 -7.56 -11.12
N ASN A 304 36.42 -8.78 -11.00
CA ASN A 304 36.96 -9.96 -11.71
C ASN A 304 36.80 -9.86 -13.24
N ALA A 305 35.68 -9.28 -13.70
CA ALA A 305 35.39 -9.09 -15.12
C ALA A 305 36.23 -7.99 -15.78
N ARG A 306 36.82 -7.07 -15.01
CA ARG A 306 37.54 -5.89 -15.53
C ARG A 306 38.64 -6.27 -16.57
N ALA A 307 39.51 -7.22 -16.25
CA ALA A 307 40.60 -7.64 -17.12
C ALA A 307 40.06 -8.27 -18.40
N ALA A 308 39.03 -9.11 -18.30
CA ALA A 308 38.42 -9.74 -19.47
C ALA A 308 37.74 -8.72 -20.40
N LEU A 309 37.03 -7.72 -19.86
CA LEU A 309 36.42 -6.64 -20.61
C LEU A 309 37.51 -5.82 -21.38
N LEU A 310 38.63 -5.49 -20.73
CA LEU A 310 39.74 -4.79 -21.37
C LEU A 310 40.39 -5.62 -22.47
N ALA A 311 40.61 -6.93 -22.25
CA ALA A 311 41.11 -7.86 -23.22
C ALA A 311 40.17 -8.00 -24.44
N LEU A 312 38.86 -8.11 -24.19
CA LEU A 312 37.82 -8.17 -25.21
C LEU A 312 37.82 -6.91 -26.09
N ARG A 313 37.92 -5.73 -25.45
CA ARG A 313 38.05 -4.43 -26.15
C ARG A 313 39.28 -4.38 -27.03
N GLN A 314 40.42 -4.81 -26.51
CA GLN A 314 41.69 -4.82 -27.29
C GLN A 314 41.62 -5.82 -28.44
N LYS A 315 41.12 -7.04 -28.19
CA LYS A 315 41.00 -8.10 -29.21
C LYS A 315 40.19 -7.68 -30.42
N HIS A 316 39.10 -6.96 -30.20
CA HIS A 316 38.16 -6.56 -31.25
C HIS A 316 38.29 -5.09 -31.67
N GLY A 317 39.29 -4.36 -31.19
CA GLY A 317 39.52 -2.96 -31.57
C GLY A 317 38.36 -2.04 -31.22
N LEU A 318 37.63 -2.30 -30.11
CA LEU A 318 36.44 -1.54 -29.76
C LEU A 318 36.81 -0.13 -29.28
N SER A 319 36.28 0.89 -29.94
CA SER A 319 36.42 2.29 -29.51
C SER A 319 35.72 2.54 -28.20
N ARG A 320 36.19 3.54 -27.44
CA ARG A 320 35.50 3.99 -26.24
C ARG A 320 34.15 4.61 -26.59
N SER A 321 33.14 4.32 -25.80
CA SER A 321 31.85 5.03 -25.85
C SER A 321 31.97 6.34 -25.07
N PRO A 322 31.27 7.41 -25.45
CA PRO A 322 31.21 8.61 -24.62
C PRO A 322 30.78 8.26 -23.20
N ARG A 323 31.43 8.89 -22.21
CA ARG A 323 31.05 8.73 -20.81
C ARG A 323 29.60 9.20 -20.63
N ARG A 324 28.79 8.40 -19.99
CA ARG A 324 27.41 8.77 -19.64
C ARG A 324 27.44 9.80 -18.51
N GLU A 325 27.06 11.02 -18.83
CA GLU A 325 26.90 12.06 -17.83
C GLU A 325 25.54 11.95 -17.15
N SER A 326 25.50 12.23 -15.84
CA SER A 326 24.24 12.32 -15.11
C SER A 326 23.33 13.39 -15.73
N GLY A 327 22.13 12.99 -16.17
CA GLY A 327 21.15 13.89 -16.78
C GLY A 327 20.91 13.70 -18.29
N GLY A 328 21.65 12.80 -18.95
CA GLY A 328 21.44 12.46 -20.38
C GLY A 328 20.21 11.59 -20.64
N ARG A 329 19.11 11.79 -19.90
CA ARG A 329 17.90 10.98 -20.00
C ARG A 329 17.17 11.19 -21.31
N ALA A 330 16.70 10.11 -21.91
CA ALA A 330 15.75 10.20 -23.01
C ALA A 330 14.49 10.94 -22.54
N GLY A 331 14.17 12.07 -23.19
CA GLY A 331 12.95 12.83 -22.95
C GLY A 331 13.05 14.08 -22.05
N GLY A 332 14.11 14.24 -21.23
CA GLY A 332 14.27 15.42 -20.36
C GLY A 332 13.34 15.40 -19.13
N THR A 333 13.52 16.35 -18.20
CA THR A 333 12.77 16.41 -16.91
C THR A 333 11.77 17.57 -16.86
N GLY A 334 11.46 18.22 -18.01
CA GLY A 334 10.68 19.44 -18.07
C GLY A 334 9.17 19.23 -17.96
N GLU A 335 8.50 20.24 -17.38
CA GLU A 335 7.05 20.36 -17.38
C GLU A 335 6.50 20.37 -18.83
N ARG A 336 5.39 19.68 -19.04
CA ARG A 336 4.67 19.61 -20.33
C ARG A 336 3.29 20.24 -20.19
N VAL A 337 2.72 20.68 -21.30
CA VAL A 337 1.33 21.18 -21.32
C VAL A 337 0.42 20.07 -21.81
N LEU A 338 -0.64 19.79 -21.08
CA LEU A 338 -1.61 18.76 -21.40
C LEU A 338 -2.47 19.20 -22.60
N GLY A 339 -2.52 18.37 -23.65
CA GLY A 339 -3.36 18.57 -24.83
C GLY A 339 -4.76 18.00 -24.64
N SER A 340 -4.83 16.71 -24.34
CA SER A 340 -6.08 16.01 -24.09
C SER A 340 -5.95 14.94 -23.02
N VAL A 341 -7.09 14.47 -22.47
CA VAL A 341 -7.18 13.31 -21.58
C VAL A 341 -8.18 12.33 -22.16
N SER A 342 -7.73 11.13 -22.51
CA SER A 342 -8.57 10.02 -22.94
C SER A 342 -8.61 8.93 -21.87
N ILE A 343 -9.79 8.30 -21.70
CA ILE A 343 -10.02 7.27 -20.67
C ILE A 343 -10.56 6.02 -21.35
N THR A 344 -9.91 4.89 -21.08
CA THR A 344 -10.26 3.59 -21.65
C THR A 344 -10.41 2.54 -20.54
N GLY A 345 -11.08 1.41 -20.83
CA GLY A 345 -11.17 0.26 -19.92
C GLY A 345 -12.25 0.39 -18.82
N SER A 346 -12.91 1.53 -18.69
CA SER A 346 -14.04 1.67 -17.75
C SER A 346 -15.33 1.04 -18.36
N LYS A 347 -16.05 0.27 -17.55
CA LYS A 347 -17.29 -0.45 -17.96
C LYS A 347 -18.52 0.03 -17.21
N ASN A 348 -18.40 0.18 -15.88
CA ASN A 348 -19.51 0.54 -14.99
C ASN A 348 -19.45 2.00 -14.52
N ILE A 349 -18.28 2.62 -14.58
CA ILE A 349 -18.07 4.00 -14.16
C ILE A 349 -17.88 4.87 -15.39
N SER A 350 -18.71 5.92 -15.56
CA SER A 350 -18.61 6.76 -16.76
C SER A 350 -17.25 7.46 -16.88
N PRO A 351 -16.67 7.53 -18.08
CA PRO A 351 -15.40 8.27 -18.31
C PRO A 351 -15.44 9.71 -17.84
N SER A 352 -16.59 10.40 -18.00
CA SER A 352 -16.77 11.77 -17.54
C SER A 352 -16.72 11.91 -16.01
N PHE A 353 -17.19 10.91 -15.26
CA PHE A 353 -17.06 10.86 -13.81
C PHE A 353 -15.60 10.67 -13.39
N ILE A 354 -14.88 9.76 -14.05
CA ILE A 354 -13.46 9.51 -13.80
C ILE A 354 -12.63 10.74 -14.12
N ALA A 355 -12.87 11.42 -15.25
CA ALA A 355 -12.18 12.66 -15.63
C ALA A 355 -12.35 13.77 -14.58
N ARG A 356 -13.54 13.92 -14.00
CA ARG A 356 -13.78 14.87 -12.90
C ARG A 356 -13.01 14.51 -11.63
N LEU A 357 -12.91 13.23 -11.30
CA LEU A 357 -12.14 12.75 -10.13
C LEU A 357 -10.64 12.93 -10.34
N PHE A 358 -10.15 12.64 -11.55
CA PHE A 358 -8.76 12.82 -11.93
C PHE A 358 -8.33 14.29 -11.90
N GLY A 359 -9.19 15.18 -12.39
CA GLY A 359 -9.11 16.63 -12.18
C GLY A 359 -8.05 17.36 -12.98
N LEU A 360 -7.32 16.72 -13.91
CA LEU A 360 -6.46 17.38 -14.89
C LEU A 360 -7.28 17.71 -16.14
N LYS A 361 -7.00 18.88 -16.76
CA LYS A 361 -7.72 19.41 -17.91
C LYS A 361 -6.75 19.83 -19.02
N PRO A 362 -7.20 19.86 -20.28
CA PRO A 362 -6.42 20.46 -21.37
C PRO A 362 -5.93 21.85 -20.99
N GLY A 363 -4.66 22.13 -21.26
CA GLY A 363 -3.97 23.37 -20.88
C GLY A 363 -3.27 23.35 -19.53
N ASP A 364 -3.52 22.36 -18.68
CA ASP A 364 -2.81 22.24 -17.41
C ASP A 364 -1.34 21.88 -17.63
N PRO A 365 -0.41 22.47 -16.85
CA PRO A 365 0.97 22.01 -16.81
C PRO A 365 1.04 20.65 -16.09
N VAL A 366 1.81 19.71 -16.62
CA VAL A 366 1.97 18.36 -16.08
C VAL A 366 3.44 17.94 -16.05
N ASP A 367 3.79 17.28 -14.97
CA ASP A 367 5.04 16.56 -14.77
C ASP A 367 4.73 15.16 -14.20
N ALA A 368 5.75 14.37 -13.99
CA ALA A 368 5.63 13.03 -13.45
C ALA A 368 4.93 13.00 -12.07
N ASP A 369 5.34 13.88 -11.16
CA ASP A 369 4.84 13.93 -9.78
C ASP A 369 3.35 14.32 -9.75
N ARG A 370 2.96 15.28 -10.56
CA ARG A 370 1.56 15.75 -10.65
C ARG A 370 0.64 14.66 -11.19
N ILE A 371 1.05 13.96 -12.25
CA ILE A 371 0.26 12.86 -12.82
C ILE A 371 0.16 11.72 -11.81
N THR A 372 1.29 11.27 -11.25
CA THR A 372 1.31 10.18 -10.26
C THR A 372 0.52 10.55 -8.99
N GLY A 373 0.60 11.79 -8.55
CA GLY A 373 -0.23 12.28 -7.44
C GLY A 373 -1.72 12.09 -7.72
N ARG A 374 -2.20 12.44 -8.93
CA ARG A 374 -3.59 12.22 -9.35
C ARG A 374 -3.95 10.73 -9.52
N ILE A 375 -3.04 9.94 -10.06
CA ILE A 375 -3.20 8.49 -10.13
C ILE A 375 -3.36 7.88 -8.73
N ASN A 376 -2.51 8.25 -7.78
CA ASN A 376 -2.60 7.78 -6.40
C ASN A 376 -3.92 8.18 -5.73
N GLU A 377 -4.43 9.38 -5.99
CA GLU A 377 -5.75 9.82 -5.52
C GLU A 377 -6.89 8.98 -6.09
N LEU A 378 -6.84 8.69 -7.39
CA LEU A 378 -7.83 7.88 -8.08
C LEU A 378 -7.77 6.41 -7.64
N TYR A 379 -6.55 5.88 -7.50
CA TYR A 379 -6.31 4.51 -7.02
C TYR A 379 -6.76 4.29 -5.56
N ALA A 380 -6.59 5.32 -4.72
CA ALA A 380 -7.02 5.29 -3.32
C ALA A 380 -8.54 5.22 -3.13
N LEU A 381 -9.35 5.46 -4.18
CA LEU A 381 -10.80 5.27 -4.17
C LEU A 381 -11.21 3.79 -4.10
N ARG A 382 -10.28 2.87 -4.40
CA ARG A 382 -10.55 1.42 -4.47
C ARG A 382 -11.59 1.03 -5.52
N TYR A 383 -11.71 1.80 -6.60
CA TYR A 383 -12.57 1.50 -7.74
C TYR A 383 -11.85 0.71 -8.83
N PHE A 384 -10.51 0.74 -8.81
CA PHE A 384 -9.65 0.19 -9.85
C PHE A 384 -8.62 -0.78 -9.28
N GLU A 385 -8.41 -1.91 -9.95
CA GLU A 385 -7.36 -2.88 -9.68
C GLU A 385 -6.00 -2.29 -10.05
N ASN A 386 -5.91 -1.61 -11.20
CA ASN A 386 -4.77 -0.82 -11.62
C ASN A 386 -5.20 0.35 -12.52
N ILE A 387 -4.33 1.33 -12.60
CA ILE A 387 -4.47 2.54 -13.43
C ILE A 387 -3.15 2.75 -14.13
N GLN A 388 -3.13 2.66 -15.43
CA GLN A 388 -1.97 2.94 -16.26
C GLN A 388 -2.17 4.26 -16.99
N TYR A 389 -1.09 5.00 -17.19
CA TYR A 389 -1.13 6.18 -18.04
C TYR A 389 -0.01 6.14 -19.08
N GLU A 390 -0.30 6.64 -20.24
CA GLU A 390 0.65 6.75 -21.34
C GLU A 390 0.56 8.15 -21.93
N LEU A 391 1.70 8.68 -22.33
CA LEU A 391 1.78 10.00 -22.99
C LEU A 391 2.00 9.80 -24.47
N PHE A 392 1.36 10.64 -25.27
CA PHE A 392 1.52 10.67 -26.71
C PHE A 392 1.84 12.10 -27.15
N PRO A 393 2.59 12.30 -28.25
CA PRO A 393 2.76 13.60 -28.83
C PRO A 393 1.40 14.18 -29.25
N GLY A 394 1.11 15.40 -28.80
CA GLY A 394 -0.08 16.16 -29.16
C GLY A 394 0.25 17.39 -30.01
N ASP A 395 -0.77 18.09 -30.49
CA ASP A 395 -0.62 19.29 -31.32
C ASP A 395 0.06 20.43 -30.56
N GLY A 396 0.93 21.16 -31.27
CA GLY A 396 1.59 22.38 -30.75
C GLY A 396 2.59 22.09 -29.61
N GLY A 397 3.23 20.90 -29.60
CA GLY A 397 4.22 20.52 -28.57
C GLY A 397 3.61 20.12 -27.21
N ARG A 398 2.29 19.93 -27.18
CA ARG A 398 1.57 19.41 -26.02
C ARG A 398 1.72 17.91 -25.91
N VAL A 399 1.27 17.34 -24.78
CA VAL A 399 1.19 15.89 -24.58
C VAL A 399 -0.26 15.47 -24.37
N ASP A 400 -0.68 14.41 -25.05
CA ASP A 400 -1.97 13.76 -24.84
C ASP A 400 -1.81 12.61 -23.85
N LEU A 401 -2.65 12.60 -22.82
CA LEU A 401 -2.65 11.60 -21.76
C LEU A 401 -3.74 10.56 -22.01
N ARG A 402 -3.37 9.29 -22.08
CA ARG A 402 -4.30 8.17 -22.08
C ARG A 402 -4.28 7.48 -20.74
N LEU A 403 -5.44 7.36 -20.09
CA LEU A 403 -5.64 6.55 -18.89
C LEU A 403 -6.27 5.21 -19.30
N SER A 404 -5.60 4.12 -18.96
CA SER A 404 -6.12 2.75 -19.12
C SER A 404 -6.45 2.19 -17.74
N LEU A 405 -7.72 1.82 -17.53
CA LEU A 405 -8.27 1.48 -16.22
C LEU A 405 -8.77 0.05 -16.20
N HIS A 406 -8.48 -0.67 -15.12
CA HIS A 406 -9.10 -1.97 -14.84
C HIS A 406 -9.99 -1.82 -13.60
N GLU A 407 -11.32 -1.87 -13.82
CA GLU A 407 -12.28 -1.72 -12.72
C GLU A 407 -12.26 -2.94 -11.81
N LEU A 408 -12.25 -2.67 -10.48
CA LEU A 408 -12.58 -3.69 -9.49
C LEU A 408 -14.08 -4.02 -9.56
N PRO A 409 -14.49 -5.27 -9.24
CA PRO A 409 -15.88 -5.55 -8.96
C PRO A 409 -16.44 -4.59 -7.90
N GLY A 410 -17.67 -4.11 -8.09
CA GLY A 410 -18.27 -3.13 -7.20
C GLY A 410 -18.58 -3.63 -5.78
N GLY A 411 -18.31 -4.91 -5.48
CA GLY A 411 -18.49 -5.50 -4.15
C GLY A 411 -17.22 -6.15 -3.59
N ASN A 412 -17.04 -6.03 -2.28
CA ASN A 412 -15.99 -6.75 -1.55
C ASN A 412 -16.50 -7.28 -0.21
N LEU A 413 -15.95 -8.43 0.20
CA LEU A 413 -16.14 -9.06 1.48
C LEU A 413 -14.86 -8.87 2.31
N ARG A 414 -14.97 -8.33 3.51
CA ARG A 414 -13.87 -8.17 4.45
C ARG A 414 -14.13 -9.04 5.68
N VAL A 415 -13.09 -9.72 6.17
CA VAL A 415 -13.19 -10.60 7.32
C VAL A 415 -12.11 -10.26 8.34
N GLY A 416 -12.49 -10.24 9.60
CA GLY A 416 -11.59 -9.95 10.70
C GLY A 416 -11.87 -10.80 11.92
N LEU A 417 -10.81 -11.11 12.65
CA LEU A 417 -10.86 -11.79 13.94
C LEU A 417 -10.12 -10.93 14.98
N ARG A 418 -10.73 -10.82 16.16
CA ARG A 418 -10.15 -10.17 17.32
C ARG A 418 -10.34 -11.02 18.56
N TYR A 419 -9.32 -11.05 19.41
CA TYR A 419 -9.42 -11.56 20.77
C TYR A 419 -9.05 -10.46 21.76
N ASP A 420 -9.86 -10.29 22.79
CA ASP A 420 -9.52 -9.50 23.96
C ASP A 420 -10.02 -10.20 25.26
N ASN A 421 -9.47 -9.80 26.40
CA ASN A 421 -9.79 -10.45 27.68
C ASN A 421 -11.27 -10.32 28.06
N TYR A 422 -11.97 -9.30 27.56
CA TYR A 422 -13.34 -9.00 27.91
C TYR A 422 -14.37 -9.71 27.01
N HIS A 423 -14.31 -9.44 25.70
CA HIS A 423 -15.24 -10.02 24.74
C HIS A 423 -14.82 -11.43 24.26
N LYS A 424 -13.60 -11.88 24.63
CA LYS A 424 -13.00 -13.11 24.12
C LYS A 424 -12.82 -13.04 22.60
N LEU A 425 -13.21 -14.06 21.87
CA LEU A 425 -13.16 -14.05 20.41
C LEU A 425 -14.33 -13.24 19.85
N VAL A 426 -14.03 -12.32 18.94
CA VAL A 426 -15.01 -11.62 18.10
C VAL A 426 -14.63 -11.83 16.65
N ALA A 427 -15.56 -12.38 15.88
CA ALA A 427 -15.45 -12.49 14.43
C ALA A 427 -16.26 -11.33 13.79
N ALA A 428 -15.67 -10.69 12.79
CA ALA A 428 -16.33 -9.63 12.03
C ALA A 428 -16.31 -9.93 10.55
N ALA A 429 -17.41 -9.66 9.87
CA ALA A 429 -17.52 -9.69 8.42
C ALA A 429 -18.15 -8.38 7.94
N GLY A 430 -17.57 -7.80 6.87
CA GLY A 430 -18.11 -6.60 6.24
C GLY A 430 -18.36 -6.86 4.77
N LEU A 431 -19.58 -6.61 4.30
CA LEU A 431 -19.97 -6.63 2.91
C LEU A 431 -20.12 -5.19 2.42
N TYR A 432 -19.28 -4.78 1.49
CA TYR A 432 -19.27 -3.41 0.97
C TYR A 432 -19.57 -3.44 -0.51
N ALA A 433 -20.53 -2.62 -0.95
CA ALA A 433 -20.82 -2.40 -2.36
C ALA A 433 -20.63 -0.92 -2.69
N THR A 434 -19.94 -0.64 -3.79
CA THR A 434 -19.69 0.71 -4.29
C THR A 434 -20.01 0.79 -5.77
N ASN A 435 -20.51 1.95 -6.21
CA ASN A 435 -20.84 2.20 -7.61
C ASN A 435 -21.96 1.27 -8.18
N LEU A 436 -22.83 0.74 -7.34
CA LEU A 436 -23.94 -0.12 -7.72
C LEU A 436 -25.24 0.33 -7.05
N PRO A 437 -26.32 0.63 -7.79
CA PRO A 437 -26.40 0.75 -9.25
C PRO A 437 -25.87 2.08 -9.78
N LEU A 438 -25.65 3.07 -8.91
CA LEU A 438 -25.21 4.43 -9.25
C LEU A 438 -23.73 4.62 -8.91
N ALA A 439 -22.98 5.25 -9.81
CA ALA A 439 -21.59 5.62 -9.56
C ALA A 439 -21.47 6.51 -8.31
N GLY A 440 -20.69 6.09 -7.33
CA GLY A 440 -20.50 6.78 -6.05
C GLY A 440 -21.43 6.36 -4.92
N LEU A 441 -22.49 5.59 -5.17
CA LEU A 441 -23.31 5.01 -4.11
C LEU A 441 -22.47 4.02 -3.31
N ARG A 442 -22.57 4.07 -1.97
CA ARG A 442 -21.93 3.13 -1.04
C ARG A 442 -22.97 2.45 -0.18
N TRP A 443 -22.90 1.13 -0.15
CA TRP A 443 -23.66 0.31 0.77
C TRP A 443 -22.69 -0.51 1.61
N GLU A 444 -22.72 -0.30 2.90
CA GLU A 444 -21.85 -0.91 3.89
C GLU A 444 -22.67 -1.79 4.83
N ASN A 445 -22.32 -3.07 4.94
CA ASN A 445 -22.95 -3.99 5.87
C ASN A 445 -21.87 -4.63 6.73
N GLU A 446 -22.02 -4.57 8.03
CA GLU A 446 -21.06 -5.10 8.99
C GLU A 446 -21.76 -6.01 9.97
N VAL A 447 -21.18 -7.19 10.25
CA VAL A 447 -21.63 -8.14 11.25
C VAL A 447 -20.48 -8.46 12.18
N GLU A 448 -20.73 -8.43 13.47
CA GLU A 448 -19.86 -8.97 14.50
C GLU A 448 -20.59 -10.08 15.24
N ALA A 449 -19.87 -11.16 15.57
CA ALA A 449 -20.42 -12.33 16.24
C ALA A 449 -19.42 -12.91 17.25
N ALA A 450 -19.90 -13.84 18.06
CA ALA A 450 -19.25 -14.52 19.18
C ALA A 450 -19.28 -13.68 20.46
N GLY A 451 -18.19 -13.05 20.92
CA GLY A 451 -18.18 -12.33 22.21
C GLY A 451 -19.16 -11.14 22.32
N ARG A 452 -19.61 -10.62 21.20
CA ARG A 452 -20.71 -9.66 21.07
C ARG A 452 -21.39 -9.83 19.73
N THR A 453 -22.65 -9.45 19.63
CA THR A 453 -23.38 -9.48 18.36
C THR A 453 -23.71 -8.05 17.95
N ARG A 454 -23.32 -7.69 16.73
CA ARG A 454 -23.68 -6.40 16.11
C ARG A 454 -23.97 -6.62 14.63
N PHE A 455 -24.98 -5.95 14.14
CA PHE A 455 -25.25 -5.79 12.72
C PHE A 455 -25.39 -4.29 12.45
N PHE A 456 -24.82 -3.83 11.37
CA PHE A 456 -24.93 -2.44 10.94
C PHE A 456 -25.00 -2.37 9.43
N SER A 457 -25.97 -1.66 8.89
CA SER A 457 -26.14 -1.43 7.45
C SER A 457 -26.29 0.07 7.21
N LYS A 458 -25.47 0.63 6.33
CA LYS A 458 -25.48 2.05 5.98
C LYS A 458 -25.43 2.24 4.47
N LEU A 459 -26.38 3.01 3.96
CA LEU A 459 -26.38 3.49 2.58
C LEU A 459 -26.05 4.98 2.59
N SER A 460 -25.08 5.37 1.76
CA SER A 460 -24.63 6.76 1.65
C SER A 460 -24.20 7.11 0.23
N TYR A 461 -24.27 8.38 -0.12
CA TYR A 461 -23.89 8.88 -1.45
C TYR A 461 -22.82 9.97 -1.36
N PRO A 462 -21.58 9.65 -0.90
CA PRO A 462 -20.52 10.61 -0.63
C PRO A 462 -19.76 11.05 -1.88
N THR A 463 -20.47 11.44 -2.96
CA THR A 463 -19.80 11.82 -4.20
C THR A 463 -19.64 13.31 -4.35
N LYS A 464 -18.48 13.72 -4.92
CA LYS A 464 -18.26 15.05 -5.48
C LYS A 464 -19.17 15.40 -6.69
N THR A 465 -20.14 14.53 -7.03
CA THR A 465 -21.08 14.77 -8.14
C THR A 465 -22.06 15.89 -7.87
N LEU A 466 -22.40 16.09 -6.60
CA LEU A 466 -23.00 17.34 -6.16
C LEU A 466 -21.83 18.27 -5.90
N ASN A 467 -21.74 19.42 -6.50
CA ASN A 467 -20.70 20.44 -6.27
C ASN A 467 -20.55 20.84 -4.77
N PHE A 468 -21.19 20.13 -3.88
CA PHE A 468 -21.19 20.27 -2.43
C PHE A 468 -20.56 19.06 -1.76
N PRO A 469 -19.77 19.25 -0.69
CA PRO A 469 -19.19 18.16 0.10
C PRO A 469 -20.21 17.42 0.98
N VAL A 470 -21.52 17.73 0.85
CA VAL A 470 -22.62 17.15 1.62
C VAL A 470 -23.18 15.91 0.91
N TYR A 471 -23.55 14.89 1.68
CA TYR A 471 -24.12 13.65 1.17
C TYR A 471 -25.26 13.14 2.06
N PRO A 472 -26.32 12.56 1.50
CA PRO A 472 -27.36 11.89 2.26
C PRO A 472 -26.88 10.52 2.77
N LEU A 473 -27.41 10.11 3.92
CA LEU A 473 -27.17 8.80 4.51
C LEU A 473 -28.43 8.28 5.21
N VAL A 474 -28.59 6.96 5.17
CA VAL A 474 -29.56 6.21 5.97
C VAL A 474 -28.87 4.97 6.53
N TYR A 475 -29.26 4.56 7.74
CA TYR A 475 -28.69 3.38 8.35
C TYR A 475 -29.67 2.66 9.26
N ALA A 476 -29.37 1.38 9.48
CA ALA A 476 -30.02 0.55 10.47
C ALA A 476 -28.97 -0.25 11.24
N GLY A 477 -29.20 -0.47 12.50
CA GLY A 477 -28.27 -1.22 13.34
C GLY A 477 -29.01 -2.08 14.36
N TYR A 478 -28.39 -3.21 14.72
CA TYR A 478 -28.77 -4.05 15.84
C TYR A 478 -27.53 -4.36 16.68
N GLY A 479 -27.63 -4.25 17.98
CA GLY A 479 -26.61 -4.61 18.95
C GLY A 479 -27.16 -5.55 20.02
N ASP A 480 -26.33 -6.52 20.43
CA ASP A 480 -26.57 -7.36 21.63
C ASP A 480 -25.18 -7.51 22.30
N VAL A 481 -24.94 -6.61 23.28
CA VAL A 481 -23.58 -6.42 23.83
C VAL A 481 -23.66 -6.60 25.37
N PRO A 482 -22.83 -7.53 25.93
CA PRO A 482 -22.72 -7.63 27.39
C PRO A 482 -21.98 -6.41 27.94
N THR A 483 -22.52 -5.80 28.96
CA THR A 483 -21.94 -4.64 29.63
C THR A 483 -21.93 -4.86 31.13
N ARG A 484 -20.82 -4.53 31.80
CA ARG A 484 -20.67 -4.63 33.26
C ARG A 484 -20.94 -3.30 33.92
N LEU A 485 -21.65 -3.37 35.04
CA LEU A 485 -21.81 -2.25 35.95
C LEU A 485 -21.00 -2.47 37.22
N TYR A 486 -20.26 -1.46 37.62
CA TYR A 486 -19.33 -1.52 38.76
C TYR A 486 -19.79 -0.60 39.88
N ALA A 487 -19.57 -1.02 41.12
CA ALA A 487 -19.63 -0.16 42.29
C ALA A 487 -18.41 0.79 42.34
N GLY A 488 -18.48 1.81 43.19
CA GLY A 488 -17.37 2.77 43.34
C GLY A 488 -16.08 2.14 43.82
N ASP A 489 -16.12 1.01 44.51
CA ASP A 489 -14.96 0.20 44.95
C ASP A 489 -14.41 -0.75 43.85
N GLY A 490 -14.97 -0.70 42.65
CA GLY A 490 -14.54 -1.51 41.52
C GLY A 490 -15.01 -2.98 41.55
N ARG A 491 -15.95 -3.35 42.43
CA ARG A 491 -16.63 -4.65 42.34
C ARG A 491 -17.68 -4.61 41.24
N VAL A 492 -17.89 -5.74 40.57
CA VAL A 492 -18.99 -5.90 39.59
C VAL A 492 -20.32 -6.00 40.37
N ILE A 493 -21.23 -5.06 40.14
CA ILE A 493 -22.60 -5.10 40.68
C ILE A 493 -23.43 -6.10 39.88
N THR A 494 -23.42 -5.96 38.55
CA THR A 494 -24.15 -6.83 37.62
C THR A 494 -23.56 -6.78 36.23
N THR A 495 -23.90 -7.78 35.43
CA THR A 495 -23.74 -7.73 33.98
C THR A 495 -25.12 -7.66 33.35
N TYR A 496 -25.33 -6.76 32.42
CA TYR A 496 -26.58 -6.69 31.67
C TYR A 496 -26.30 -6.84 30.18
N GLN A 497 -27.29 -7.33 29.47
CA GLN A 497 -27.29 -7.45 28.03
C GLN A 497 -27.98 -6.24 27.45
N ASP A 498 -27.23 -5.43 26.72
CA ASP A 498 -27.73 -4.23 26.05
C ASP A 498 -28.15 -4.61 24.63
N ARG A 499 -29.46 -4.76 24.41
CA ARG A 499 -30.05 -5.03 23.09
C ARG A 499 -30.66 -3.75 22.55
N ALA A 500 -30.13 -3.31 21.40
CA ALA A 500 -30.61 -2.07 20.78
C ALA A 500 -30.86 -2.32 19.27
N LEU A 501 -31.99 -1.79 18.78
CA LEU A 501 -32.33 -1.71 17.37
C LEU A 501 -32.48 -0.25 17.00
N CYS A 502 -31.66 0.24 16.05
CA CYS A 502 -31.66 1.62 15.63
C CYS A 502 -31.94 1.79 14.14
N PHE A 503 -32.56 2.92 13.78
CA PHE A 503 -32.78 3.41 12.44
C PHE A 503 -32.49 4.90 12.41
N GLY A 504 -31.64 5.31 11.45
CA GLY A 504 -31.26 6.71 11.33
C GLY A 504 -31.23 7.19 9.90
N ALA A 505 -31.48 8.49 9.73
CA ALA A 505 -31.35 9.19 8.45
C ALA A 505 -30.74 10.57 8.68
N GLY A 506 -29.91 11.02 7.75
CA GLY A 506 -29.21 12.29 7.94
C GLY A 506 -28.40 12.74 6.76
N LEU A 507 -27.54 13.71 7.05
CA LEU A 507 -26.62 14.32 6.11
C LEU A 507 -25.20 14.22 6.65
N GLY A 508 -24.27 13.88 5.78
CA GLY A 508 -22.85 13.90 6.07
C GLY A 508 -22.14 15.00 5.27
N PHE A 509 -21.00 15.45 5.77
CA PHE A 509 -20.13 16.45 5.17
C PHE A 509 -18.68 15.96 5.22
N VAL A 510 -18.00 15.89 4.06
CA VAL A 510 -16.60 15.51 3.97
C VAL A 510 -15.75 16.65 3.47
N LEU A 511 -14.71 17.03 4.21
CA LEU A 511 -13.76 18.06 3.84
C LEU A 511 -12.34 17.47 3.72
N LYS A 512 -11.68 17.76 2.58
CA LYS A 512 -10.25 17.45 2.33
C LYS A 512 -9.84 16.01 2.65
N LYS A 513 -10.71 15.01 2.43
CA LYS A 513 -10.40 13.59 2.66
C LYS A 513 -10.10 13.19 4.12
N SER A 514 -10.10 14.13 5.07
CA SER A 514 -9.67 13.88 6.45
C SER A 514 -10.73 14.20 7.48
N LEU A 515 -11.60 15.17 7.22
CA LEU A 515 -12.70 15.55 8.13
C LEU A 515 -14.02 15.01 7.60
N ASN A 516 -14.74 14.31 8.45
CA ASN A 516 -16.14 13.91 8.23
C ASN A 516 -17.01 14.39 9.39
N LEU A 517 -18.14 15.00 9.07
CA LEU A 517 -19.18 15.37 10.01
C LEU A 517 -20.48 14.71 9.55
N GLU A 518 -21.24 14.10 10.46
CA GLU A 518 -22.56 13.54 10.16
C GLU A 518 -23.56 14.10 11.17
N LEU A 519 -24.71 14.50 10.69
CA LEU A 519 -25.90 14.89 11.47
C LEU A 519 -27.02 13.94 11.09
N ALA A 520 -27.55 13.21 12.07
CA ALA A 520 -28.62 12.24 11.86
C ALA A 520 -29.74 12.40 12.89
N TYR A 521 -30.97 12.14 12.45
CA TYR A 521 -32.06 11.78 13.34
C TYR A 521 -32.09 10.25 13.47
N GLU A 522 -32.15 9.75 14.72
CA GLU A 522 -32.15 8.33 15.01
C GLU A 522 -33.32 7.96 15.94
N THR A 523 -33.94 6.84 15.66
CA THR A 523 -34.84 6.15 16.57
C THR A 523 -34.18 4.85 17.04
N GLU A 524 -34.04 4.68 18.35
CA GLU A 524 -33.41 3.52 18.99
C GLU A 524 -34.35 2.87 19.95
N LYS A 525 -34.68 1.59 19.73
CA LYS A 525 -35.45 0.77 20.68
C LYS A 525 -34.48 -0.10 21.45
N MET A 526 -34.46 0.05 22.75
CA MET A 526 -33.58 -0.68 23.64
C MET A 526 -34.34 -1.71 24.47
N ASN A 527 -33.61 -2.74 24.89
CA ASN A 527 -34.09 -3.76 25.81
C ASN A 527 -32.92 -4.23 26.67
N ILE A 528 -32.88 -3.74 27.91
CA ILE A 528 -31.80 -3.99 28.87
C ILE A 528 -32.16 -5.17 29.76
N HIS A 529 -31.38 -6.24 29.66
CA HIS A 529 -31.61 -7.48 30.43
C HIS A 529 -30.48 -7.71 31.44
N PRO A 530 -30.71 -7.56 32.75
CA PRO A 530 -29.77 -7.99 33.79
C PRO A 530 -29.56 -9.52 33.71
N GLN A 531 -28.31 -9.98 33.85
CA GLN A 531 -27.95 -11.41 33.83
C GLN A 531 -27.93 -12.08 35.23
N ALA A 532 -27.95 -11.27 36.31
CA ALA A 532 -28.03 -11.76 37.69
C ALA A 532 -29.13 -11.04 38.44
N GLU A 533 -29.49 -11.51 39.67
CA GLU A 533 -30.45 -10.78 40.53
C GLU A 533 -29.98 -9.33 40.63
N PHE A 534 -30.73 -8.48 39.94
CA PHE A 534 -30.53 -7.05 39.94
C PHE A 534 -31.00 -6.55 41.31
N VAL A 535 -30.08 -6.18 42.19
CA VAL A 535 -30.43 -5.29 43.30
C VAL A 535 -30.95 -4.04 42.62
N PRO A 536 -32.26 -3.69 42.83
CA PRO A 536 -32.81 -2.53 42.17
C PRO A 536 -31.98 -1.33 42.61
N LEU A 537 -31.14 -0.84 41.70
CA LEU A 537 -30.77 0.55 41.70
C LEU A 537 -32.15 1.25 41.68
N GLU A 538 -32.47 2.13 42.60
CA GLU A 538 -33.59 3.06 42.51
C GLU A 538 -33.39 4.00 41.32
N SER A 539 -33.10 3.41 40.14
CA SER A 539 -32.84 4.14 38.95
C SER A 539 -34.15 4.34 38.20
N THR A 540 -34.51 5.58 38.01
CA THR A 540 -35.60 6.01 37.12
C THR A 540 -35.35 5.66 35.66
N SER A 541 -34.26 4.93 35.33
CA SER A 541 -33.90 4.57 33.98
C SER A 541 -34.81 3.48 33.41
N PRO A 542 -35.55 3.74 32.34
CA PRO A 542 -36.38 2.73 31.71
C PRO A 542 -35.51 1.61 31.12
N LEU A 543 -35.90 0.34 31.33
CA LEU A 543 -35.17 -0.84 30.80
C LEU A 543 -35.53 -1.17 29.34
N LYS A 544 -36.67 -0.64 28.86
CA LYS A 544 -37.13 -0.86 27.47
C LYS A 544 -37.53 0.46 26.79
N PRO A 545 -36.65 1.47 26.76
CA PRO A 545 -37.03 2.75 26.19
C PRO A 545 -37.04 2.76 24.70
N THR A 546 -37.86 3.64 24.14
CA THR A 546 -37.70 4.14 22.77
C THR A 546 -37.08 5.53 22.83
N LEU A 547 -35.88 5.65 22.38
CA LEU A 547 -35.15 6.91 22.30
C LEU A 547 -35.26 7.50 20.89
N ARG A 548 -35.58 8.79 20.82
CA ARG A 548 -35.58 9.56 19.56
C ARG A 548 -34.64 10.73 19.74
N LYS A 549 -33.59 10.74 18.94
CA LYS A 549 -32.45 11.61 19.20
C LYS A 549 -31.90 12.24 17.93
N ILE A 550 -31.21 13.36 18.11
CA ILE A 550 -30.32 13.96 17.12
C ILE A 550 -28.91 13.57 17.48
N GLU A 551 -28.20 13.00 16.55
CA GLU A 551 -26.81 12.60 16.69
C GLU A 551 -25.93 13.43 15.75
N ILE A 552 -24.84 14.00 16.28
CA ILE A 552 -23.81 14.67 15.51
C ILE A 552 -22.50 13.94 15.79
N THR A 553 -21.89 13.39 14.74
CA THR A 553 -20.55 12.78 14.84
C THR A 553 -19.55 13.55 14.02
N GLY A 554 -18.34 13.67 14.53
CA GLY A 554 -17.23 14.30 13.86
C GLY A 554 -15.98 13.45 13.93
N THR A 555 -15.25 13.32 12.83
CA THR A 555 -13.94 12.64 12.80
C THR A 555 -12.97 13.40 11.92
N LEU A 556 -11.82 13.76 12.50
CA LEU A 556 -10.65 14.25 11.76
C LEU A 556 -9.56 13.20 11.85
N ASP A 557 -9.13 12.64 10.71
CA ASP A 557 -8.15 11.56 10.62
C ASP A 557 -7.03 11.89 9.64
N THR A 558 -5.85 12.19 10.19
CA THR A 558 -4.61 12.44 9.44
C THR A 558 -3.50 11.45 9.76
N LEU A 559 -3.83 10.31 10.43
CA LEU A 559 -2.85 9.29 10.76
C LEU A 559 -2.20 8.71 9.51
N ASP A 560 -0.90 8.42 9.61
CA ASP A 560 -0.13 7.73 8.56
C ASP A 560 -0.46 6.22 8.46
N ASP A 561 -0.76 5.58 9.59
CA ASP A 561 -1.23 4.19 9.69
C ASP A 561 -2.26 4.08 10.83
N ARG A 562 -3.32 3.29 10.65
CA ARG A 562 -4.34 3.13 11.69
C ARG A 562 -4.03 2.00 12.68
N ARG A 563 -3.27 0.99 12.26
CA ARG A 563 -2.90 -0.16 13.10
C ARG A 563 -1.74 0.17 14.03
N SER A 564 -0.74 0.86 13.51
CA SER A 564 0.47 1.25 14.24
C SER A 564 0.87 2.67 13.87
N PRO A 565 0.11 3.69 14.32
CA PRO A 565 0.37 5.08 13.98
C PRO A 565 1.74 5.53 14.43
N ARG A 566 2.43 6.25 13.56
CA ARG A 566 3.73 6.87 13.84
C ARG A 566 3.63 8.38 13.87
N ASN A 567 2.81 8.94 13.00
CA ASN A 567 2.59 10.38 12.90
C ASN A 567 1.13 10.68 12.58
N GLY A 568 0.67 11.84 12.99
CA GLY A 568 -0.65 12.33 12.66
C GLY A 568 -1.56 12.51 13.85
N LEU A 569 -2.80 12.84 13.53
CA LEU A 569 -3.84 13.24 14.46
C LEU A 569 -5.13 12.48 14.15
N LEU A 570 -5.80 11.97 15.19
CA LEU A 570 -7.16 11.48 15.12
C LEU A 570 -8.00 12.21 16.18
N ILE A 571 -8.98 13.00 15.76
CA ILE A 571 -9.97 13.62 16.66
C ILE A 571 -11.33 13.02 16.35
N GLN A 572 -12.06 12.65 17.38
CA GLN A 572 -13.43 12.15 17.28
C GLN A 572 -14.33 12.91 18.25
N GLY A 573 -15.52 13.26 17.80
CA GLY A 573 -16.54 13.92 18.62
C GLY A 573 -17.90 13.26 18.41
N LEU A 574 -18.69 13.22 19.45
CA LEU A 574 -20.08 12.78 19.46
C LEU A 574 -20.90 13.78 20.27
N TYR A 575 -22.02 14.20 19.72
CA TYR A 575 -23.13 14.82 20.47
C TYR A 575 -24.39 14.01 20.20
N GLU A 576 -25.09 13.68 21.26
CA GLU A 576 -26.39 12.98 21.24
C GLU A 576 -27.39 13.75 22.09
N GLY A 577 -28.45 14.25 21.46
CA GLY A 577 -29.55 14.94 22.16
C GLY A 577 -30.85 14.14 22.00
N SER A 578 -31.37 13.63 23.09
CA SER A 578 -32.62 12.89 23.18
C SER A 578 -33.68 13.77 23.85
N PHE A 579 -34.81 14.06 23.17
CA PHE A 579 -35.74 15.08 23.58
C PHE A 579 -37.17 14.52 23.62
N GLU A 580 -37.93 14.86 24.66
CA GLU A 580 -39.38 14.54 24.80
C GLU A 580 -40.18 15.13 23.64
N SER A 581 -39.80 16.30 23.16
CA SER A 581 -40.44 16.94 21.99
C SER A 581 -40.35 16.13 20.70
N LEU A 582 -39.36 15.22 20.62
CA LEU A 582 -39.24 14.24 19.54
C LEU A 582 -40.02 12.93 19.87
N GLY A 583 -40.64 12.83 21.04
CA GLY A 583 -41.32 11.66 21.54
C GLY A 583 -40.37 10.61 22.13
N SER A 584 -39.22 11.03 22.65
CA SER A 584 -38.29 10.16 23.37
C SER A 584 -38.76 9.90 24.78
N GLU A 585 -38.55 8.68 25.29
CA GLU A 585 -38.91 8.27 26.66
C GLU A 585 -37.85 8.63 27.71
N ALA A 586 -36.70 9.14 27.29
CA ALA A 586 -35.68 9.72 28.17
C ALA A 586 -35.12 11.00 27.55
N ALA A 587 -35.11 12.08 28.33
CA ALA A 587 -34.60 13.38 27.89
C ALA A 587 -33.21 13.62 28.47
N TYR A 588 -32.22 13.69 27.60
CA TYR A 588 -30.82 13.93 27.96
C TYR A 588 -30.02 14.51 26.84
N GLU A 589 -28.87 15.06 27.18
CA GLU A 589 -27.81 15.45 26.26
C GLU A 589 -26.52 14.77 26.69
N LEU A 590 -25.75 14.27 25.69
CA LEU A 590 -24.45 13.66 25.84
C LEU A 590 -23.50 14.31 24.89
N ALA A 591 -22.29 14.65 25.34
CA ALA A 591 -21.20 15.09 24.48
C ALA A 591 -19.90 14.40 24.88
N GLU A 592 -19.21 13.88 23.88
CA GLU A 592 -17.90 13.24 24.03
C GLU A 592 -16.92 13.79 22.98
N ALA A 593 -15.68 13.97 23.39
CA ALA A 593 -14.60 14.28 22.48
C ALA A 593 -13.34 13.50 22.86
N SER A 594 -12.63 12.98 21.87
CA SER A 594 -11.34 12.33 22.08
C SER A 594 -10.34 12.76 21.01
N GLY A 595 -9.06 12.74 21.36
CA GLY A 595 -7.99 13.08 20.45
C GLY A 595 -6.74 12.25 20.71
N ASP A 596 -6.15 11.73 19.63
CA ASP A 596 -4.87 11.05 19.61
C ASP A 596 -3.90 11.86 18.76
N VAL A 597 -2.71 12.14 19.29
CA VAL A 597 -1.60 12.75 18.54
C VAL A 597 -0.41 11.79 18.60
N TYR A 598 0.14 11.47 17.45
CA TYR A 598 1.31 10.61 17.33
C TYR A 598 2.48 11.36 16.71
N LYS A 599 3.66 11.17 17.29
CA LYS A 599 4.91 11.70 16.73
C LYS A 599 6.04 10.71 16.92
N THR A 600 6.72 10.35 15.81
CA THR A 600 7.91 9.48 15.85
C THR A 600 9.17 10.31 15.80
N PHE A 601 10.13 9.95 16.66
CA PHE A 601 11.45 10.55 16.77
C PHE A 601 12.53 9.49 16.49
N PHE A 602 13.64 9.92 15.91
CA PHE A 602 14.78 9.05 15.58
C PHE A 602 14.39 7.79 14.77
N GLY A 603 13.31 7.89 13.98
CA GLY A 603 12.82 6.83 13.10
C GLY A 603 12.17 5.62 13.76
N LYS A 604 12.22 5.49 15.10
CA LYS A 604 11.76 4.29 15.82
C LYS A 604 11.01 4.53 17.14
N ASN A 605 11.12 5.69 17.73
CA ASN A 605 10.50 6.00 19.02
C ASN A 605 9.23 6.82 18.79
N THR A 606 8.08 6.33 19.20
CA THR A 606 6.81 7.01 19.00
C THR A 606 6.21 7.46 20.32
N LEU A 607 5.86 8.73 20.41
CA LEU A 607 5.08 9.30 21.49
C LEU A 607 3.62 9.40 21.06
N ARG A 608 2.69 8.96 21.92
CA ARG A 608 1.26 9.18 21.80
C ARG A 608 0.77 10.03 22.94
N LEU A 609 0.09 11.11 22.63
CA LEU A 609 -0.73 11.86 23.58
C LEU A 609 -2.20 11.60 23.27
N TYR A 610 -2.95 11.13 24.26
CA TYR A 610 -4.39 10.93 24.15
C TYR A 610 -5.11 11.79 25.17
N GLY A 611 -6.18 12.45 24.72
CA GLY A 611 -7.11 13.19 25.55
C GLY A 611 -8.54 12.75 25.32
N TYR A 612 -9.34 12.74 26.37
CA TYR A 612 -10.78 12.50 26.29
C TYR A 612 -11.52 13.45 27.23
N TRP A 613 -12.70 13.89 26.81
CA TRP A 613 -13.67 14.60 27.60
C TRP A 613 -15.05 14.06 27.31
N GLY A 614 -15.78 13.69 28.35
CA GLY A 614 -17.17 13.28 28.28
C GLY A 614 -18.03 14.04 29.30
N THR A 615 -19.24 14.44 28.91
CA THR A 615 -20.23 15.08 29.78
C THR A 615 -21.62 14.69 29.36
N SER A 616 -22.52 14.66 30.34
CA SER A 616 -23.92 14.40 30.09
C SER A 616 -24.81 15.24 31.01
N ARG A 617 -26.01 15.58 30.53
CA ARG A 617 -27.03 16.40 31.26
C ARG A 617 -28.42 15.80 31.11
N GLY A 618 -29.34 16.17 32.01
CA GLY A 618 -30.68 15.63 32.00
C GLY A 618 -30.80 14.26 32.67
N ASN A 619 -31.86 13.53 32.38
CA ASN A 619 -32.11 12.19 32.90
C ASN A 619 -31.40 11.13 32.03
N VAL A 620 -30.09 11.11 32.13
CA VAL A 620 -29.27 10.17 31.33
C VAL A 620 -29.41 8.76 31.88
N PRO A 621 -29.90 7.80 31.09
CA PRO A 621 -29.93 6.42 31.53
C PRO A 621 -28.52 5.90 31.80
N PHE A 622 -28.33 5.04 32.81
CA PHE A 622 -27.01 4.56 33.22
C PHE A 622 -26.24 3.85 32.08
N TYR A 623 -26.95 3.21 31.15
CA TYR A 623 -26.37 2.53 29.98
C TYR A 623 -25.92 3.50 28.88
N LYS A 624 -26.31 4.78 28.93
CA LYS A 624 -25.91 5.86 28.00
C LYS A 624 -24.81 6.78 28.55
N LEU A 625 -24.42 6.62 29.80
CA LEU A 625 -23.37 7.45 30.40
C LEU A 625 -22.04 7.29 29.65
N PRO A 626 -21.24 8.37 29.52
CA PRO A 626 -19.87 8.30 29.01
C PRO A 626 -19.07 7.15 29.61
N ASN A 627 -18.44 6.34 28.77
CA ASN A 627 -17.72 5.13 29.19
C ASN A 627 -16.38 4.97 28.45
N GLN A 628 -15.26 4.97 29.20
CA GLN A 628 -13.91 4.83 28.65
C GLN A 628 -13.03 3.80 29.39
N GLY A 629 -13.65 2.89 30.15
CA GLY A 629 -12.96 1.78 30.81
C GLY A 629 -12.51 0.71 29.81
N ARG A 630 -11.53 1.00 28.98
CA ARG A 630 -10.92 0.06 28.02
C ARG A 630 -9.42 0.34 27.85
N PRO A 631 -8.57 -0.69 27.63
CA PRO A 631 -7.13 -0.54 27.59
C PRO A 631 -6.60 0.49 26.58
N ALA A 632 -7.34 0.69 25.48
CA ALA A 632 -6.98 1.69 24.48
C ALA A 632 -7.12 3.15 24.97
N ALA A 633 -8.03 3.41 25.92
CA ALA A 633 -8.29 4.75 26.50
C ALA A 633 -7.65 4.90 27.88
N PHE A 634 -7.77 3.90 28.76
CA PHE A 634 -7.29 3.93 30.13
C PHE A 634 -6.69 2.57 30.53
N VAL A 635 -5.42 2.54 30.92
CA VAL A 635 -4.77 1.33 31.49
C VAL A 635 -4.90 1.30 33.00
N GLY A 636 -4.98 0.10 33.58
CA GLY A 636 -5.09 -0.09 35.04
C GLY A 636 -6.54 -0.19 35.55
N LEU A 637 -7.55 0.03 34.70
CA LEU A 637 -8.95 -0.25 35.00
C LEU A 637 -9.48 -1.45 34.24
N LEU A 638 -10.53 -2.07 34.77
CA LEU A 638 -11.26 -3.12 34.06
C LEU A 638 -12.12 -2.52 32.95
N TYR A 639 -12.48 -3.35 31.97
CA TYR A 639 -13.36 -2.94 30.88
C TYR A 639 -14.73 -2.47 31.43
N ASP A 640 -15.29 -1.38 30.91
CA ASP A 640 -16.51 -0.68 31.37
C ASP A 640 -16.45 -0.05 32.76
N GLN A 641 -15.35 -0.14 33.49
CA GLN A 641 -15.26 0.35 34.88
C GLN A 641 -15.34 1.88 35.02
N LEU A 642 -14.79 2.64 34.02
CA LEU A 642 -14.85 4.10 34.04
C LEU A 642 -16.11 4.58 33.32
N ARG A 643 -17.17 4.82 34.08
CA ARG A 643 -18.47 5.30 33.60
C ARG A 643 -19.03 6.35 34.55
N ALA A 644 -19.25 7.58 34.09
CA ALA A 644 -19.77 8.67 34.89
C ALA A 644 -20.42 9.75 34.03
N ASN A 645 -21.18 10.69 34.65
CA ASN A 645 -21.79 11.81 33.93
C ASN A 645 -20.79 12.79 33.34
N GLU A 646 -19.66 13.00 34.01
CA GLU A 646 -18.60 13.89 33.53
C GLU A 646 -17.22 13.36 33.96
N PHE A 647 -16.27 13.33 33.05
CA PHE A 647 -14.85 13.11 33.34
C PHE A 647 -13.96 13.47 32.17
N LYS A 648 -12.66 13.61 32.46
CA LYS A 648 -11.62 13.86 31.48
C LYS A 648 -10.51 12.84 31.67
N ILE A 649 -9.88 12.42 30.57
CA ILE A 649 -8.68 11.56 30.60
C ILE A 649 -7.54 12.28 29.91
N LEU A 650 -6.36 12.19 30.49
CA LEU A 650 -5.10 12.49 29.85
C LEU A 650 -4.22 11.24 29.93
N ARG A 651 -3.63 10.84 28.79
CA ARG A 651 -2.77 9.67 28.67
C ARG A 651 -1.56 9.97 27.84
N LEU A 652 -0.41 9.46 28.27
CA LEU A 652 0.85 9.52 27.58
C LEU A 652 1.39 8.10 27.38
N ASP A 653 1.68 7.72 26.13
CA ASP A 653 2.35 6.47 25.82
C ASP A 653 3.67 6.76 25.11
N TYR A 654 4.71 6.02 25.50
CA TYR A 654 5.99 5.99 24.81
C TYR A 654 6.26 4.60 24.28
N ALA A 655 6.42 4.46 22.96
CA ALA A 655 6.71 3.22 22.29
C ALA A 655 8.16 3.23 21.76
N LEU A 656 9.00 2.34 22.27
CA LEU A 656 10.37 2.09 21.82
C LEU A 656 10.36 0.97 20.79
N GLY A 657 10.69 1.24 19.55
CA GLY A 657 10.86 0.24 18.50
C GLY A 657 12.16 -0.56 18.71
N LEU A 658 12.06 -1.79 19.18
CA LEU A 658 13.19 -2.72 19.28
C LEU A 658 13.58 -3.25 17.90
N THR A 659 12.57 -3.65 17.15
CA THR A 659 12.68 -4.03 15.75
C THR A 659 11.62 -3.29 14.94
N ARG A 660 11.55 -3.56 13.63
CA ARG A 660 10.50 -2.98 12.79
C ARG A 660 9.08 -3.49 13.11
N ILE A 661 8.97 -4.64 13.80
CA ILE A 661 7.68 -5.28 14.14
C ILE A 661 7.43 -5.33 15.64
N VAL A 662 8.45 -5.20 16.49
CA VAL A 662 8.34 -5.32 17.96
C VAL A 662 8.58 -3.96 18.60
N GLN A 663 7.65 -3.55 19.47
CA GLN A 663 7.71 -2.32 20.25
C GLN A 663 7.53 -2.62 21.75
N LEU A 664 8.33 -2.01 22.59
CA LEU A 664 8.07 -1.90 24.01
C LEU A 664 7.30 -0.62 24.27
N LYS A 665 6.28 -0.69 25.12
CA LYS A 665 5.43 0.44 25.47
C LYS A 665 5.47 0.74 26.96
N LEU A 666 5.57 2.03 27.31
CA LEU A 666 5.32 2.55 28.65
C LEU A 666 4.10 3.47 28.54
N MET A 667 3.17 3.34 29.46
CA MET A 667 1.89 4.05 29.41
C MET A 667 1.55 4.63 30.77
N GLY A 668 1.10 5.88 30.78
CA GLY A 668 0.59 6.52 31.98
C GLY A 668 -0.68 7.31 31.67
N ASN A 669 -1.68 7.22 32.54
CA ASN A 669 -2.93 7.96 32.39
C ASN A 669 -3.50 8.44 33.73
N VAL A 670 -4.32 9.49 33.65
CA VAL A 670 -5.10 10.03 34.74
C VAL A 670 -6.49 10.40 34.25
N ALA A 671 -7.51 10.08 35.08
CA ALA A 671 -8.87 10.57 34.88
C ALA A 671 -9.20 11.59 36.00
N LEU A 672 -9.73 12.71 35.58
CA LEU A 672 -9.99 13.89 36.43
C LEU A 672 -11.46 14.34 36.33
N GLY A 673 -11.94 15.02 37.33
CA GLY A 673 -13.24 15.69 37.32
C GLY A 673 -14.40 14.72 37.22
N LEU A 674 -14.29 13.53 37.85
CA LEU A 674 -15.36 12.56 37.89
C LEU A 674 -16.56 13.12 38.64
N LYS A 675 -17.72 13.13 37.96
CA LYS A 675 -19.02 13.47 38.56
C LYS A 675 -19.98 12.38 38.15
N ASP A 676 -20.58 11.72 39.14
CA ASP A 676 -21.66 10.75 38.97
C ASP A 676 -22.86 11.20 39.77
N ARG A 677 -24.00 11.20 39.15
CA ARG A 677 -25.27 11.59 39.79
C ARG A 677 -26.10 10.40 40.27
N ARG A 678 -25.60 9.17 40.11
CA ARG A 678 -26.28 7.98 40.58
C ARG A 678 -26.19 7.91 42.09
N PRO A 679 -27.32 7.70 42.79
CA PRO A 679 -27.37 7.73 44.27
C PRO A 679 -26.53 6.62 44.90
N ASP A 680 -26.35 5.49 44.22
CA ASP A 680 -25.65 4.28 44.74
C ASP A 680 -24.17 4.25 44.46
N VAL A 681 -23.64 5.27 43.78
CA VAL A 681 -22.23 5.36 43.44
C VAL A 681 -21.58 6.57 44.09
N SER A 682 -20.99 6.34 45.25
CA SER A 682 -20.21 7.39 45.93
C SER A 682 -18.85 7.53 45.24
N TYR A 683 -18.71 8.54 44.40
CA TYR A 683 -17.39 8.95 43.91
C TYR A 683 -16.77 9.91 44.90
N THR A 684 -15.64 9.52 45.51
CA THR A 684 -14.77 10.47 46.19
C THR A 684 -14.16 11.40 45.15
N PRO A 685 -14.08 12.73 45.41
CA PRO A 685 -13.40 13.64 44.50
C PRO A 685 -11.90 13.33 44.45
N GLY A 686 -11.52 12.40 43.63
CA GLY A 686 -10.14 11.96 43.47
C GLY A 686 -9.82 11.73 41.99
N ALA A 687 -8.53 11.71 41.66
CA ALA A 687 -8.04 11.35 40.35
C ALA A 687 -7.85 9.83 40.29
N LEU A 688 -8.42 9.15 39.28
CA LEU A 688 -8.01 7.79 38.96
C LEU A 688 -6.74 7.84 38.12
N TRP A 689 -5.83 6.93 38.37
CA TRP A 689 -4.60 6.86 37.63
C TRP A 689 -4.23 5.41 37.26
N GLY A 690 -3.37 5.26 36.26
CA GLY A 690 -2.85 3.98 35.83
C GLY A 690 -1.48 4.15 35.20
N LEU A 691 -0.58 3.21 35.52
CA LEU A 691 0.74 3.07 34.92
C LEU A 691 0.89 1.65 34.38
N GLY A 692 1.37 1.52 33.15
CA GLY A 692 1.49 0.22 32.49
C GLY A 692 2.74 0.10 31.63
N ALA A 693 3.13 -1.14 31.42
CA ALA A 693 4.13 -1.53 30.45
C ALA A 693 3.59 -2.65 29.56
N GLY A 694 4.05 -2.72 28.33
CA GLY A 694 3.57 -3.71 27.39
C GLY A 694 4.52 -3.97 26.23
N VAL A 695 4.21 -5.05 25.52
CA VAL A 695 4.88 -5.43 24.27
C VAL A 695 3.82 -5.45 23.17
N ALA A 696 4.13 -4.79 22.06
CA ALA A 696 3.30 -4.82 20.86
C ALA A 696 4.10 -5.43 19.70
N VAL A 697 3.48 -6.40 19.01
CA VAL A 697 4.04 -7.06 17.84
C VAL A 697 3.10 -6.84 16.66
N ASN A 698 3.57 -6.13 15.65
CA ASN A 698 2.81 -5.90 14.42
C ASN A 698 3.02 -7.10 13.48
N THR A 699 2.06 -8.00 13.44
CA THR A 699 2.07 -9.20 12.59
C THR A 699 1.35 -8.96 11.28
N GLY A 700 1.52 -9.84 10.30
CA GLY A 700 0.72 -9.83 9.05
C GLY A 700 -0.79 -10.02 9.30
N PHE A 701 -1.17 -10.63 10.43
CA PHE A 701 -2.57 -10.89 10.83
C PHE A 701 -3.17 -9.82 11.75
N GLY A 702 -2.42 -8.75 12.07
CA GLY A 702 -2.85 -7.69 12.95
C GLY A 702 -1.88 -7.45 14.11
N LEU A 703 -2.29 -6.55 15.00
CA LEU A 703 -1.51 -6.23 16.18
C LEU A 703 -1.72 -7.29 17.28
N LEU A 704 -0.64 -7.76 17.88
CA LEU A 704 -0.64 -8.49 19.14
C LEU A 704 -0.10 -7.55 20.21
N GLU A 705 -0.88 -7.25 21.23
CA GLU A 705 -0.48 -6.35 22.31
C GLU A 705 -0.75 -7.01 23.67
N LEU A 706 0.31 -7.20 24.45
CA LEU A 706 0.25 -7.66 25.84
C LEU A 706 0.65 -6.51 26.74
N THR A 707 -0.23 -6.15 27.69
CA THR A 707 -0.01 -5.06 28.63
C THR A 707 -0.27 -5.52 30.05
N TYR A 708 0.58 -5.12 30.97
CA TYR A 708 0.32 -5.17 32.42
C TYR A 708 0.35 -3.77 32.98
N ALA A 709 -0.67 -3.42 33.74
CA ALA A 709 -0.81 -2.08 34.33
C ALA A 709 -1.24 -2.16 35.78
N LEU A 710 -0.72 -1.26 36.59
CA LEU A 710 -1.16 -0.95 37.95
C LEU A 710 -2.03 0.30 37.88
N GLY A 711 -3.16 0.32 38.55
CA GLY A 711 -4.04 1.48 38.58
C GLY A 711 -4.95 1.50 39.78
N SER A 712 -5.67 2.61 39.94
CA SER A 712 -6.70 2.77 40.97
C SER A 712 -7.70 1.63 40.91
N LYS A 713 -8.06 1.07 42.06
CA LYS A 713 -9.05 -0.03 42.16
C LYS A 713 -10.46 0.42 41.75
N GLY A 714 -10.84 1.63 42.16
CA GLY A 714 -12.12 2.27 41.83
C GLY A 714 -12.19 3.72 42.28
N ALA A 715 -13.25 4.38 41.93
CA ALA A 715 -13.43 5.81 42.26
C ALA A 715 -13.71 6.07 43.72
N ALA A 716 -14.26 5.10 44.47
CA ALA A 716 -14.41 5.18 45.92
C ALA A 716 -13.12 4.90 46.70
N GLU A 717 -12.17 4.16 46.07
CA GLU A 717 -10.92 3.74 46.67
C GLU A 717 -9.76 4.04 45.67
N PRO A 718 -9.53 5.30 45.35
CA PRO A 718 -8.55 5.68 44.27
C PRO A 718 -7.10 5.38 44.65
N ASP A 719 -6.79 5.31 45.95
CA ASP A 719 -5.43 5.02 46.46
C ASP A 719 -5.15 3.51 46.55
N GLU A 720 -6.20 2.65 46.55
CA GLU A 720 -6.02 1.21 46.46
C GLU A 720 -5.63 0.79 45.03
N LEU A 721 -4.64 -0.05 44.92
CA LEU A 721 -4.09 -0.48 43.64
C LEU A 721 -4.62 -1.83 43.20
N ARG A 722 -4.81 -1.94 41.89
CA ARG A 722 -5.13 -3.20 41.20
C ARG A 722 -4.18 -3.41 40.06
N GLY A 723 -3.68 -4.63 39.92
CA GLY A 723 -2.98 -5.10 38.72
C GLY A 723 -3.97 -5.58 37.67
N VAL A 724 -3.86 -5.06 36.44
CA VAL A 724 -4.68 -5.48 35.28
C VAL A 724 -3.77 -5.93 34.14
N ALA A 725 -3.94 -7.19 33.72
CA ALA A 725 -3.30 -7.71 32.51
C ALA A 725 -4.32 -7.65 31.34
N SER A 726 -3.90 -7.13 30.21
CA SER A 726 -4.70 -7.13 28.99
C SER A 726 -3.94 -7.76 27.82
N LEU A 727 -4.65 -8.57 27.05
CA LEU A 727 -4.19 -9.17 25.81
C LEU A 727 -5.17 -8.80 24.71
N GLU A 728 -4.65 -8.16 23.67
CA GLU A 728 -5.38 -7.86 22.43
C GLU A 728 -4.67 -8.51 21.26
N ILE A 729 -5.39 -9.25 20.42
CA ILE A 729 -4.86 -9.92 19.23
C ILE A 729 -5.79 -9.63 18.05
N GLY A 730 -5.23 -9.23 16.92
CA GLY A 730 -5.94 -9.19 15.65
C GLY A 730 -6.38 -7.80 15.20
N ALA A 731 -7.56 -7.75 14.57
CA ALA A 731 -8.11 -6.54 13.99
C ALA A 731 -8.67 -5.58 15.06
N ARG A 732 -8.67 -4.28 14.77
CA ARG A 732 -9.27 -3.25 15.65
C ARG A 732 -10.60 -2.74 15.05
N PHE A 733 -11.69 -3.47 15.24
CA PHE A 733 -13.03 -3.09 14.82
C PHE A 733 -13.98 -2.78 16.00
#